data_11f0113f4b713920ed5e866dc8c9fc07
#
_entry.id   11f0113f4b713920ed5e866dc8c9fc07
#
_cell.length_a   1.000
_cell.length_b   1.000
_cell.length_c   1.000
_cell.angle_alpha   90.00
_cell.angle_beta   90.00
_cell.angle_gamma   90.00
#
_symmetry.space_group_name_H-M   'P 1'
#
loop_
_entity.id
_entity.type
_entity.pdbx_description
1 polymer ?
#
loop_
_entity_poly.entity_id
_entity_poly.type
_entity_poly.pdbx_seq_one_letter_code
_entity_poly.pdbx_strand_id
1 'polypeptide(L)'
;MGFYGFLLLGAGLQVAGVSGVHGEAYPDTTGADTVASIQGEVVASASRVTASRAAEASVYDGSLRELVVPQPRLEEPSIRLDGRLDEEAWEAGAVLSGFTQYDPTEGIAATQETRVRVLVTSEAILFGIQAFDGDPDGVRATLAQRDGFGRSDDYVRVLLDTFNDNRRAYVFQVNPLGVQGDGVWVEGSRREIDWNPDFLWESAGRVGPRGYSVEMKIPLNSLRFPDAPVQDWGLQVMRRIQRNGFEASWAPLTGERASTLAQSGRLQGLEGLEPGRLLDVNPVVTARRQGGLDSETGRFSRSSPTGDVGMNLTYGLTSNLTLDATYNPDFSQVEADAGQITVNERFALYFPEKRPFFLEGTDIFSMPRNLVYTRSIANPVGAAKVSGKVGGVSVAHIGALDRSGSATGDPVVNLLRVKGDVGGSSTVGMVYTDRTASGESFNRVLGSDARIVLARRYTLDVMAAASADGRPEEDTRWGSLFLASLSRASRSLSLRASFEDVSRGFRARSGFIRRVGTTQVDGRVGYTWRGEAGALVERWGPSLSLEGYWERPAFWDGKAPRETELSLSFSASFRGNVGGYLSLSRDSYTFPAADYEGLFLDSPEPTPFRPQAQLFQGLWSLRLRSWISRWEGARISLGASLSETPIFHRAGGGVPADVAERLSGDVDLTLYFTSSFTGEMGLRHVTLLRKRDGSRYSSATIPRLEARYQFSRALFVRGIGEYSSQRRGGILDPVSGTPVLSCDEDCRSSDGSSSHDLRLEGLVGYEPSPGTVVYLGYSRQMDSPTAFGLGEVRTRADGLFLKMSYRFRL
;
A
#
# COMPACT_ATOMS: atom_id res chain seq x y z
N MET A 1 -20.18 -16.28 37.49
CA MET A 1 -20.10 -15.23 38.52
C MET A 1 -19.02 -14.25 38.19
N GLY A 2 -19.38 -13.03 37.88
CA GLY A 2 -18.67 -11.81 38.19
C GLY A 2 -17.52 -11.40 37.28
N PHE A 3 -17.80 -10.90 36.07
CA PHE A 3 -17.01 -9.86 35.39
C PHE A 3 -17.96 -8.99 34.53
N TYR A 4 -18.84 -8.30 35.23
CA TYR A 4 -19.60 -7.19 34.68
C TYR A 4 -19.20 -5.92 35.42
N GLY A 5 -18.49 -5.03 34.75
CA GLY A 5 -18.21 -3.73 35.32
C GLY A 5 -16.99 -3.08 34.70
N PHE A 6 -17.07 -2.71 33.44
CA PHE A 6 -16.26 -1.61 32.87
C PHE A 6 -16.83 -1.27 31.49
N LEU A 7 -17.57 -0.18 31.42
CA LEU A 7 -17.77 0.69 30.27
C LEU A 7 -19.14 1.37 30.32
N LEU A 8 -19.28 2.36 31.20
CA LEU A 8 -20.19 3.48 31.02
C LEU A 8 -19.58 4.67 31.76
N LEU A 9 -18.68 5.36 31.11
CA LEU A 9 -18.34 6.75 31.41
C LEU A 9 -18.95 7.59 30.31
N GLY A 10 -20.18 7.99 30.52
CA GLY A 10 -20.83 9.06 29.81
C GLY A 10 -20.18 10.38 30.19
N ALA A 11 -19.34 10.95 29.31
CA ALA A 11 -18.88 12.31 29.43
C ALA A 11 -19.95 13.24 28.82
N GLY A 12 -20.80 13.78 29.67
CA GLY A 12 -21.61 14.95 29.33
C GLY A 12 -20.72 16.16 29.13
N LEU A 13 -20.61 16.63 27.90
CA LEU A 13 -20.01 17.93 27.61
C LEU A 13 -21.07 18.99 27.91
N GLN A 14 -20.99 19.62 29.08
CA GLN A 14 -21.60 20.90 29.32
C GLN A 14 -20.74 21.99 28.67
N VAL A 15 -21.31 22.67 27.70
CA VAL A 15 -20.78 23.92 27.16
C VAL A 15 -21.02 24.99 28.19
N ALA A 16 -19.98 25.42 28.92
CA ALA A 16 -20.01 26.63 29.73
C ALA A 16 -19.52 27.81 28.89
N GLY A 17 -20.39 28.74 28.62
CA GLY A 17 -20.05 30.03 28.07
C GLY A 17 -19.25 30.85 29.07
N VAL A 18 -18.21 31.50 28.60
CA VAL A 18 -17.48 32.53 29.37
C VAL A 18 -17.63 33.84 28.66
N SER A 19 -18.45 34.69 29.29
CA SER A 19 -18.53 36.12 29.04
C SER A 19 -17.37 36.82 29.74
N GLY A 20 -16.93 37.91 29.16
CA GLY A 20 -15.82 38.74 29.44
C GLY A 20 -15.61 39.27 30.88
N VAL A 21 -14.36 39.65 31.14
CA VAL A 21 -14.01 40.62 32.17
C VAL A 21 -12.80 41.43 31.68
N HIS A 22 -13.03 42.69 31.54
CA HIS A 22 -12.25 43.92 31.89
C HIS A 22 -10.75 43.84 32.05
N GLY A 23 -10.19 44.88 31.42
CA GLY A 23 -8.83 45.33 31.44
C GLY A 23 -8.35 45.88 32.78
N GLU A 24 -7.04 45.89 32.90
CA GLU A 24 -6.30 46.80 33.76
C GLU A 24 -5.11 47.39 32.99
N ALA A 25 -5.06 48.72 33.06
CA ALA A 25 -4.06 49.55 32.48
C ALA A 25 -2.84 49.59 33.41
N TYR A 26 -1.64 49.64 32.84
CA TYR A 26 -0.41 50.11 33.52
C TYR A 26 0.17 51.31 32.87
N PRO A 27 0.78 52.19 33.63
CA PRO A 27 0.92 53.61 33.29
C PRO A 27 2.15 53.95 32.46
N ASP A 28 1.93 54.97 31.71
CA ASP A 28 2.88 55.84 31.01
C ASP A 28 4.01 56.35 31.94
N THR A 29 5.24 56.30 31.44
CA THR A 29 6.28 57.22 31.87
C THR A 29 6.93 57.86 30.65
N THR A 30 6.59 59.09 30.48
CA THR A 30 7.13 60.10 29.58
C THR A 30 8.60 60.40 29.87
N GLY A 31 9.35 60.60 28.81
CA GLY A 31 10.69 61.21 28.81
C GLY A 31 10.98 61.74 27.42
N ALA A 32 10.58 62.93 27.16
CA ALA A 32 10.96 63.74 26.03
C ALA A 32 12.36 64.32 26.22
N ASP A 33 13.10 64.45 25.13
CA ASP A 33 13.92 65.58 24.67
C ASP A 33 14.94 65.08 23.65
N THR A 34 15.11 65.63 22.53
CA THR A 34 15.41 66.90 21.99
C THR A 34 16.05 66.72 20.59
N VAL A 35 15.52 67.41 19.67
CA VAL A 35 15.91 67.65 18.27
C VAL A 35 17.39 68.06 18.11
N ALA A 36 18.05 67.55 17.08
CA ALA A 36 18.99 68.24 16.24
C ALA A 36 19.07 67.70 14.80
N SER A 37 18.62 68.51 13.90
CA SER A 37 18.77 68.35 12.43
C SER A 37 20.20 68.71 12.02
N ILE A 38 20.84 67.92 11.16
CA ILE A 38 21.90 68.40 10.29
C ILE A 38 21.62 67.80 8.89
N GLN A 39 21.22 68.67 7.97
CA GLN A 39 21.26 68.44 6.54
C GLN A 39 22.73 68.53 6.04
N GLY A 40 23.15 67.53 5.32
CA GLY A 40 24.42 67.55 4.60
C GLY A 40 24.27 66.77 3.28
N GLU A 41 24.04 67.52 2.20
CA GLU A 41 24.17 67.01 0.84
C GLU A 41 25.58 66.51 0.58
N VAL A 42 25.75 65.27 0.11
CA VAL A 42 26.90 64.83 -0.64
C VAL A 42 26.44 64.12 -1.89
N VAL A 43 26.75 64.74 -3.00
CA VAL A 43 26.46 64.36 -4.40
C VAL A 43 27.12 63.01 -4.71
N ALA A 44 26.36 62.13 -5.33
CA ALA A 44 26.72 60.79 -5.79
C ALA A 44 27.83 60.81 -6.85
N SER A 45 28.81 59.94 -6.64
CA SER A 45 29.62 59.40 -7.73
C SER A 45 29.24 57.94 -7.93
N ALA A 46 28.50 57.68 -8.98
CA ALA A 46 28.15 56.31 -9.35
C ALA A 46 29.38 55.65 -10.01
N SER A 47 30.10 54.87 -9.24
CA SER A 47 31.04 53.88 -9.76
C SER A 47 30.31 52.56 -9.81
N ARG A 48 29.99 52.12 -11.03
CA ARG A 48 29.58 50.71 -11.27
C ARG A 48 30.74 49.79 -10.91
N VAL A 49 30.67 49.20 -9.74
CA VAL A 49 31.46 48.02 -9.37
C VAL A 49 30.53 46.83 -9.69
N THR A 50 30.67 46.26 -10.86
CA THR A 50 30.22 44.90 -11.11
C THR A 50 31.09 43.93 -10.32
N ALA A 51 30.77 43.75 -9.03
CA ALA A 51 31.30 42.68 -8.24
C ALA A 51 30.37 41.47 -8.48
N SER A 52 30.79 40.58 -9.33
CA SER A 52 30.38 39.19 -9.29
C SER A 52 30.76 38.63 -7.90
N ARG A 53 29.90 38.80 -6.93
CA ARG A 53 29.96 38.03 -5.69
C ARG A 53 29.39 36.66 -6.08
N ALA A 54 30.24 35.65 -6.25
CA ALA A 54 29.84 34.30 -6.13
C ALA A 54 29.02 34.19 -4.83
N ALA A 55 27.72 33.93 -4.94
CA ALA A 55 26.85 33.77 -3.78
C ALA A 55 27.34 32.48 -3.10
N GLU A 56 28.00 32.60 -1.93
CA GLU A 56 28.27 31.45 -1.10
C GLU A 56 26.94 30.74 -0.84
N ALA A 57 26.88 29.46 -1.16
CA ALA A 57 25.68 28.66 -0.96
C ALA A 57 25.23 28.70 0.51
N SER A 58 24.00 29.15 0.75
CA SER A 58 23.44 29.17 2.10
C SER A 58 23.19 27.74 2.59
N VAL A 59 23.69 27.43 3.79
CA VAL A 59 23.55 26.12 4.42
C VAL A 59 22.39 26.15 5.40
N TYR A 60 21.48 25.19 5.29
CA TYR A 60 20.31 25.01 6.15
C TYR A 60 20.47 23.73 6.96
N ASP A 61 20.72 23.86 8.25
CA ASP A 61 21.02 22.77 9.16
C ASP A 61 19.74 22.27 9.85
N GLY A 62 19.32 21.07 9.50
CA GLY A 62 18.13 20.44 10.06
C GLY A 62 18.25 20.16 11.57
N SER A 63 19.46 19.90 12.08
CA SER A 63 19.70 19.72 13.52
C SER A 63 19.49 20.99 14.32
N LEU A 64 19.74 22.13 13.73
CA LEU A 64 19.47 23.47 14.29
C LEU A 64 18.03 23.93 13.99
N ARG A 65 17.25 23.13 13.31
CA ARG A 65 15.86 23.41 12.88
C ARG A 65 15.75 24.60 11.92
N GLU A 66 16.74 24.80 11.11
CA GLU A 66 16.73 25.74 9.99
C GLU A 66 16.00 25.10 8.81
N LEU A 67 14.67 24.93 8.95
CA LEU A 67 13.85 24.13 8.05
C LEU A 67 13.13 24.96 6.98
N VAL A 68 13.40 26.25 6.89
CA VAL A 68 12.86 27.13 5.85
C VAL A 68 13.97 27.49 4.89
N VAL A 69 13.83 27.04 3.64
CA VAL A 69 14.81 27.18 2.58
C VAL A 69 14.26 28.18 1.54
N PRO A 70 14.77 29.41 1.44
CA PRO A 70 14.44 30.30 0.35
C PRO A 70 14.85 29.71 -0.99
N GLN A 71 14.08 29.99 -2.03
CA GLN A 71 14.34 29.48 -3.36
C GLN A 71 15.69 30.02 -3.92
N PRO A 72 16.64 29.13 -4.24
CA PRO A 72 17.78 29.51 -5.07
C PRO A 72 17.33 29.55 -6.54
N ARG A 73 17.25 30.75 -7.10
CA ARG A 73 16.82 30.93 -8.49
C ARG A 73 18.03 30.86 -9.42
N LEU A 74 17.94 30.05 -10.48
CA LEU A 74 18.90 29.98 -11.57
C LEU A 74 18.21 30.11 -12.93
N GLU A 75 18.78 30.91 -13.80
CA GLU A 75 18.50 30.82 -15.23
C GLU A 75 19.13 29.51 -15.74
N GLU A 76 18.37 28.68 -16.43
CA GLU A 76 18.68 27.33 -16.94
C GLU A 76 20.13 26.84 -16.73
N PRO A 77 20.43 26.11 -15.69
CA PRO A 77 21.76 25.58 -15.45
C PRO A 77 22.06 24.45 -16.44
N SER A 78 23.23 24.46 -17.05
CA SER A 78 23.70 23.33 -17.84
C SER A 78 24.22 22.24 -16.90
N ILE A 79 23.32 21.45 -16.31
CA ILE A 79 23.64 20.28 -15.50
C ILE A 79 23.47 19.03 -16.36
N ARG A 80 24.50 18.20 -16.40
CA ARG A 80 24.47 16.89 -17.02
C ARG A 80 24.28 15.84 -15.94
N LEU A 81 23.20 15.09 -16.01
CA LEU A 81 22.93 14.03 -15.04
C LEU A 81 23.82 12.81 -15.31
N ASP A 82 24.96 12.75 -14.67
CA ASP A 82 25.92 11.63 -14.78
C ASP A 82 26.37 11.06 -13.42
N GLY A 83 25.75 11.53 -12.35
CA GLY A 83 26.03 11.12 -10.99
C GLY A 83 27.19 11.86 -10.34
N ARG A 84 27.68 12.93 -10.96
CA ARG A 84 28.71 13.80 -10.39
C ARG A 84 28.12 15.15 -10.05
N LEU A 85 28.63 15.78 -9.04
CA LEU A 85 28.21 17.11 -8.62
C LEU A 85 29.37 18.09 -8.85
N ASP A 86 29.94 18.07 -10.07
CA ASP A 86 31.13 18.84 -10.43
C ASP A 86 30.82 20.06 -11.32
N GLU A 87 29.56 20.24 -11.74
CA GLU A 87 29.16 21.47 -12.43
C GLU A 87 29.09 22.67 -11.48
N GLU A 88 29.57 23.83 -11.95
CA GLU A 88 29.56 25.09 -11.21
C GLU A 88 28.12 25.51 -10.77
N ALA A 89 27.12 25.11 -11.56
CA ALA A 89 25.72 25.39 -11.22
C ALA A 89 25.28 24.82 -9.86
N TRP A 90 25.85 23.70 -9.42
CA TRP A 90 25.54 23.15 -8.10
C TRP A 90 26.03 24.06 -6.94
N GLU A 91 27.04 24.91 -7.16
CA GLU A 91 27.54 25.80 -6.11
C GLU A 91 26.56 26.90 -5.73
N ALA A 92 25.64 27.25 -6.65
CA ALA A 92 24.58 28.22 -6.39
C ALA A 92 23.38 27.66 -5.63
N GLY A 93 23.29 26.33 -5.47
CA GLY A 93 22.17 25.69 -4.83
C GLY A 93 22.15 25.87 -3.30
N ALA A 94 20.96 25.97 -2.70
CA ALA A 94 20.81 25.88 -1.25
C ALA A 94 21.29 24.50 -0.75
N VAL A 95 22.04 24.48 0.36
CA VAL A 95 22.63 23.26 0.92
C VAL A 95 21.86 22.83 2.16
N LEU A 96 21.26 21.65 2.13
CA LEU A 96 20.65 21.02 3.29
C LEU A 96 21.67 20.10 3.97
N SER A 97 21.84 20.24 5.27
CA SER A 97 22.76 19.46 6.11
C SER A 97 22.14 19.14 7.48
N GLY A 98 22.92 18.59 8.41
CA GLY A 98 22.46 18.36 9.78
C GLY A 98 21.35 17.31 9.90
N PHE A 99 21.45 16.21 9.14
CA PHE A 99 20.49 15.12 9.19
C PHE A 99 20.46 14.48 10.58
N THR A 100 19.27 14.15 11.06
CA THR A 100 19.04 13.44 12.31
C THR A 100 18.45 12.05 12.06
N GLN A 101 18.95 11.08 12.80
CA GLN A 101 18.39 9.72 12.76
C GLN A 101 16.99 9.70 13.39
N TYR A 102 16.05 9.02 12.75
CA TYR A 102 14.71 8.81 13.27
C TYR A 102 14.37 7.32 13.46
N ASP A 103 15.08 6.41 12.81
CA ASP A 103 14.94 4.96 12.99
C ASP A 103 16.33 4.29 13.05
N PRO A 104 16.60 3.40 14.00
CA PRO A 104 15.78 2.94 15.15
C PRO A 104 15.77 3.91 16.34
N THR A 105 16.74 4.82 16.43
CA THR A 105 16.89 5.78 17.54
C THR A 105 16.58 7.19 17.04
N GLU A 106 15.63 7.85 17.66
CA GLU A 106 15.19 9.19 17.26
C GLU A 106 16.01 10.30 17.89
N GLY A 107 16.25 11.37 17.13
CA GLY A 107 16.75 12.66 17.64
C GLY A 107 18.25 12.71 17.91
N ILE A 108 19.02 11.74 17.41
CA ILE A 108 20.50 11.76 17.42
C ILE A 108 21.02 12.18 16.04
N ALA A 109 22.25 12.70 15.99
CA ALA A 109 22.89 13.00 14.72
C ALA A 109 22.99 11.73 13.84
N ALA A 110 22.81 11.90 12.54
CA ALA A 110 22.99 10.80 11.59
C ALA A 110 24.44 10.28 11.67
N THR A 111 24.62 8.96 11.59
CA THR A 111 25.93 8.30 11.69
C THR A 111 26.85 8.59 10.50
N GLN A 112 26.27 9.00 9.37
CA GLN A 112 26.97 9.36 8.14
C GLN A 112 26.42 10.69 7.64
N GLU A 113 27.30 11.60 7.24
CA GLU A 113 26.91 12.91 6.73
C GLU A 113 26.16 12.80 5.39
N THR A 114 25.18 13.67 5.21
CA THR A 114 24.47 13.84 3.94
C THR A 114 24.36 15.33 3.64
N ARG A 115 24.70 15.72 2.42
CA ARG A 115 24.52 17.09 1.91
C ARG A 115 23.64 17.03 0.68
N VAL A 116 22.64 17.89 0.62
CA VAL A 116 21.71 18.00 -0.48
C VAL A 116 21.75 19.41 -1.02
N ARG A 117 22.02 19.57 -2.31
CA ARG A 117 21.88 20.83 -3.02
C ARG A 117 20.54 20.89 -3.70
N VAL A 118 19.83 21.98 -3.55
CA VAL A 118 18.51 22.19 -4.15
C VAL A 118 18.59 23.39 -5.10
N LEU A 119 18.15 23.18 -6.33
CA LEU A 119 18.04 24.20 -7.36
C LEU A 119 16.63 24.17 -7.94
N VAL A 120 16.06 25.34 -8.22
CA VAL A 120 14.74 25.47 -8.83
C VAL A 120 14.85 26.34 -10.07
N THR A 121 14.29 25.87 -11.18
CA THR A 121 14.18 26.59 -12.43
C THR A 121 12.71 26.84 -12.76
N SER A 122 12.42 27.51 -13.89
CA SER A 122 11.06 27.65 -14.39
C SER A 122 10.42 26.33 -14.80
N GLU A 123 11.21 25.29 -15.13
CA GLU A 123 10.74 24.02 -15.71
C GLU A 123 10.95 22.81 -14.79
N ALA A 124 11.90 22.87 -13.85
CA ALA A 124 12.25 21.71 -13.03
C ALA A 124 12.77 22.09 -11.64
N ILE A 125 12.67 21.15 -10.70
CA ILE A 125 13.41 21.16 -9.45
C ILE A 125 14.51 20.10 -9.51
N LEU A 126 15.73 20.46 -9.12
CA LEU A 126 16.90 19.60 -9.15
C LEU A 126 17.46 19.39 -7.74
N PHE A 127 17.91 18.16 -7.50
CA PHE A 127 18.57 17.77 -6.27
C PHE A 127 19.90 17.11 -6.58
N GLY A 128 21.00 17.71 -6.07
CA GLY A 128 22.34 17.14 -6.08
C GLY A 128 22.66 16.62 -4.68
N ILE A 129 22.83 15.33 -4.50
CA ILE A 129 22.93 14.70 -3.20
C ILE A 129 24.28 14.01 -3.06
N GLN A 130 25.07 14.42 -2.07
CA GLN A 130 26.30 13.76 -1.63
C GLN A 130 26.02 13.01 -0.34
N ALA A 131 25.97 11.71 -0.42
CA ALA A 131 25.81 10.80 0.72
C ALA A 131 27.19 10.25 1.12
N PHE A 132 27.82 10.88 2.09
CA PHE A 132 29.11 10.44 2.60
C PHE A 132 28.98 9.11 3.34
N ASP A 133 30.01 8.28 3.24
CA ASP A 133 30.07 7.01 3.95
C ASP A 133 31.52 6.68 4.33
N GLY A 134 31.72 6.35 5.60
CA GLY A 134 33.03 5.96 6.12
C GLY A 134 33.46 4.56 5.68
N ASP A 135 32.54 3.78 5.09
CA ASP A 135 32.76 2.45 4.52
C ASP A 135 32.10 2.36 3.15
N PRO A 136 32.71 2.95 2.09
CA PRO A 136 32.12 3.01 0.76
C PRO A 136 31.88 1.64 0.13
N ASP A 137 32.69 0.64 0.48
CA ASP A 137 32.54 -0.73 0.00
C ASP A 137 31.29 -1.41 0.58
N GLY A 138 30.84 -0.93 1.73
CA GLY A 138 29.59 -1.38 2.37
C GLY A 138 28.32 -0.71 1.83
N VAL A 139 28.44 0.18 0.82
CA VAL A 139 27.27 0.78 0.15
C VAL A 139 26.57 -0.25 -0.71
N ARG A 140 25.29 -0.46 -0.48
CA ARG A 140 24.48 -1.45 -1.19
C ARG A 140 23.60 -0.84 -2.25
N ALA A 141 23.69 -1.37 -3.46
CA ALA A 141 22.88 -0.93 -4.58
C ALA A 141 22.66 -2.08 -5.58
N THR A 142 21.40 -2.26 -5.95
CA THR A 142 20.97 -3.24 -6.95
C THR A 142 20.60 -2.53 -8.24
N LEU A 143 21.11 -3.00 -9.36
CA LEU A 143 20.63 -2.59 -10.68
C LEU A 143 19.27 -3.27 -10.90
N ALA A 144 18.21 -2.49 -10.97
CA ALA A 144 16.85 -2.98 -11.09
C ALA A 144 16.06 -2.12 -12.10
N GLN A 145 14.90 -2.59 -12.48
CA GLN A 145 13.87 -1.74 -13.11
C GLN A 145 13.36 -0.71 -12.10
N ARG A 146 12.61 0.28 -12.57
CA ARG A 146 11.91 1.25 -11.71
C ARG A 146 11.13 0.52 -10.61
N ASP A 147 11.13 1.07 -9.40
CA ASP A 147 10.51 0.50 -8.19
C ASP A 147 10.96 -0.91 -7.78
N GLY A 148 11.91 -1.48 -8.54
CA GLY A 148 12.43 -2.83 -8.31
C GLY A 148 13.47 -2.93 -7.18
N PHE A 149 13.76 -1.84 -6.46
CA PHE A 149 14.60 -1.83 -5.28
C PHE A 149 13.80 -1.36 -4.05
N GLY A 150 14.32 -1.60 -2.87
CA GLY A 150 13.60 -1.24 -1.65
C GLY A 150 14.53 -1.20 -0.44
N ARG A 151 14.08 -1.72 0.69
CA ARG A 151 14.87 -1.75 1.95
C ARG A 151 16.12 -2.64 1.88
N SER A 152 16.39 -3.30 0.77
CA SER A 152 17.64 -4.06 0.51
C SER A 152 18.80 -3.18 0.06
N ASP A 153 18.52 -1.95 -0.37
CA ASP A 153 19.51 -1.01 -0.88
C ASP A 153 19.69 0.19 0.05
N ASP A 154 20.81 0.87 -0.08
CA ASP A 154 20.96 2.26 0.31
C ASP A 154 20.14 3.12 -0.62
N TYR A 155 19.53 4.18 -0.10
CA TYR A 155 18.80 5.14 -0.94
C TYR A 155 18.70 6.51 -0.29
N VAL A 156 18.43 7.49 -1.13
CA VAL A 156 17.93 8.79 -0.72
C VAL A 156 16.52 8.98 -1.26
N ARG A 157 15.65 9.57 -0.45
CA ARG A 157 14.26 9.84 -0.76
C ARG A 157 13.94 11.30 -0.53
N VAL A 158 13.29 11.93 -1.51
CA VAL A 158 12.76 13.28 -1.44
C VAL A 158 11.24 13.21 -1.38
N LEU A 159 10.65 13.93 -0.44
CA LEU A 159 9.20 14.15 -0.34
C LEU A 159 8.90 15.60 -0.68
N LEU A 160 8.01 15.83 -1.63
CA LEU A 160 7.55 17.15 -2.05
C LEU A 160 6.04 17.26 -1.83
N ASP A 161 5.63 18.02 -0.82
CA ASP A 161 4.23 18.42 -0.61
C ASP A 161 3.99 19.74 -1.32
N THR A 162 3.61 19.66 -2.60
CA THR A 162 3.44 20.81 -3.48
C THR A 162 2.23 21.68 -3.13
N PHE A 163 1.28 21.16 -2.34
CA PHE A 163 0.13 21.90 -1.81
C PHE A 163 0.40 22.45 -0.40
N ASN A 164 1.51 22.03 0.25
CA ASN A 164 1.89 22.40 1.61
C ASN A 164 0.74 22.19 2.63
N ASP A 165 0.00 21.09 2.44
CA ASP A 165 -1.19 20.78 3.21
C ASP A 165 -0.98 19.66 4.25
N ASN A 166 0.22 19.05 4.26
CA ASN A 166 0.64 17.97 5.16
C ASN A 166 -0.22 16.70 5.03
N ARG A 167 -0.77 16.42 3.85
CA ARG A 167 -1.64 15.26 3.62
C ARG A 167 -1.15 14.35 2.52
N ARG A 168 -0.52 14.94 1.50
CA ARG A 168 -0.02 14.23 0.34
C ARG A 168 1.30 14.83 -0.10
N ALA A 169 2.27 13.97 -0.38
CA ALA A 169 3.54 14.38 -0.96
C ALA A 169 3.92 13.46 -2.11
N TYR A 170 4.55 14.00 -3.14
CA TYR A 170 5.27 13.20 -4.12
C TYR A 170 6.49 12.58 -3.47
N VAL A 171 6.79 11.34 -3.83
CA VAL A 171 7.94 10.59 -3.35
C VAL A 171 8.86 10.32 -4.54
N PHE A 172 10.12 10.72 -4.43
CA PHE A 172 11.16 10.41 -5.40
C PHE A 172 12.31 9.75 -4.66
N GLN A 173 12.64 8.52 -5.02
CA GLN A 173 13.65 7.72 -4.35
C GLN A 173 14.70 7.24 -5.36
N VAL A 174 15.98 7.30 -4.99
CA VAL A 174 17.09 6.88 -5.85
C VAL A 174 18.07 6.07 -5.04
N ASN A 175 18.52 4.94 -5.61
CA ASN A 175 19.62 4.18 -5.05
C ASN A 175 20.98 4.67 -5.61
N PRO A 176 22.13 4.21 -5.08
CA PRO A 176 23.46 4.65 -5.52
C PRO A 176 23.80 4.39 -7.00
N LEU A 177 23.05 3.51 -7.69
CA LEU A 177 23.19 3.24 -9.15
C LEU A 177 22.24 4.09 -10.00
N GLY A 178 21.52 5.04 -9.40
CA GLY A 178 20.57 5.89 -10.11
C GLY A 178 19.25 5.18 -10.47
N VAL A 179 18.96 4.03 -9.90
CA VAL A 179 17.67 3.36 -10.09
C VAL A 179 16.59 4.15 -9.38
N GLN A 180 15.52 4.42 -10.10
CA GLN A 180 14.40 5.26 -9.66
C GLN A 180 13.35 4.44 -8.92
N GLY A 181 12.76 5.04 -7.88
CA GLY A 181 11.51 4.64 -7.28
C GLY A 181 10.67 5.88 -7.04
N ASP A 182 9.39 5.85 -7.38
CA ASP A 182 8.51 6.99 -7.20
C ASP A 182 7.10 6.58 -6.80
N GLY A 183 6.38 7.50 -6.20
CA GLY A 183 5.05 7.24 -5.68
C GLY A 183 4.46 8.44 -4.96
N VAL A 184 3.46 8.17 -4.15
CA VAL A 184 2.76 9.20 -3.39
C VAL A 184 2.69 8.81 -1.92
N TRP A 185 3.19 9.68 -1.05
CA TRP A 185 2.93 9.60 0.38
C TRP A 185 1.53 10.09 0.68
N VAL A 186 0.73 9.27 1.34
CA VAL A 186 -0.63 9.63 1.76
C VAL A 186 -0.73 9.48 3.27
N GLU A 187 -0.86 10.61 3.94
CA GLU A 187 -0.90 10.68 5.40
C GLU A 187 -2.07 9.85 5.94
N GLY A 188 -1.74 8.91 6.83
CA GLY A 188 -2.71 8.05 7.48
C GLY A 188 -3.31 6.93 6.63
N SER A 189 -2.78 6.68 5.45
CA SER A 189 -3.12 5.47 4.72
C SER A 189 -2.49 4.24 5.40
N ARG A 190 -3.02 3.03 5.15
CA ARG A 190 -2.45 1.78 5.68
C ARG A 190 -1.03 1.51 5.17
N ARG A 191 -0.75 1.96 3.95
CA ARG A 191 0.58 2.02 3.36
C ARG A 191 0.90 3.49 3.21
N GLU A 192 1.87 3.97 3.94
CA GLU A 192 2.27 5.39 3.93
C GLU A 192 2.64 5.86 2.52
N ILE A 193 3.25 4.99 1.71
CA ILE A 193 3.59 5.27 0.32
C ILE A 193 2.82 4.31 -0.60
N ASP A 194 2.14 4.90 -1.57
CA ASP A 194 1.62 4.19 -2.74
C ASP A 194 2.66 4.29 -3.86
N TRP A 195 3.33 3.18 -4.16
CA TRP A 195 4.37 3.03 -5.19
C TRP A 195 3.83 2.74 -6.58
N ASN A 196 2.51 2.76 -6.77
CA ASN A 196 1.92 2.45 -8.07
C ASN A 196 1.95 3.60 -9.08
N PRO A 197 1.83 4.89 -8.70
CA PRO A 197 1.94 5.99 -9.64
C PRO A 197 3.37 6.17 -10.13
N ASP A 198 3.56 6.25 -11.45
CA ASP A 198 4.84 6.49 -12.13
C ASP A 198 4.92 7.91 -12.69
N PHE A 199 5.93 8.67 -12.31
CA PHE A 199 6.20 10.01 -12.80
C PHE A 199 7.36 10.01 -13.80
N LEU A 200 7.35 10.97 -14.74
CA LEU A 200 8.48 11.19 -15.64
C LEU A 200 9.49 12.13 -14.99
N TRP A 201 10.65 11.61 -14.64
CA TRP A 201 11.77 12.37 -14.09
C TRP A 201 13.08 11.65 -14.38
N GLU A 202 14.18 12.32 -14.18
CA GLU A 202 15.50 11.81 -14.51
C GLU A 202 16.39 11.69 -13.27
N SER A 203 17.27 10.70 -13.27
CA SER A 203 18.24 10.52 -12.22
C SER A 203 19.53 9.90 -12.72
N ALA A 204 20.62 10.21 -12.03
CA ALA A 204 21.89 9.53 -12.17
C ALA A 204 22.49 9.27 -10.79
N GLY A 205 23.28 8.20 -10.63
CA GLY A 205 23.90 7.85 -9.38
C GLY A 205 25.27 7.22 -9.60
N ARG A 206 26.19 7.49 -8.67
CA ARG A 206 27.56 7.00 -8.73
C ARG A 206 28.11 6.69 -7.35
N VAL A 207 28.66 5.48 -7.18
CA VAL A 207 29.44 5.12 -6.01
C VAL A 207 30.87 5.61 -6.20
N GLY A 208 31.44 6.18 -5.18
CA GLY A 208 32.79 6.73 -5.16
C GLY A 208 33.52 6.52 -3.82
N PRO A 209 34.76 6.98 -3.70
CA PRO A 209 35.60 6.70 -2.53
C PRO A 209 35.15 7.37 -1.22
N ARG A 210 34.18 8.28 -1.28
CA ARG A 210 33.62 8.97 -0.10
C ARG A 210 32.17 8.59 0.17
N GLY A 211 31.65 7.50 -0.40
CA GLY A 211 30.24 7.12 -0.38
C GLY A 211 29.64 7.16 -1.78
N TYR A 212 28.51 7.81 -1.95
CA TYR A 212 27.87 7.92 -3.27
C TYR A 212 27.28 9.32 -3.50
N SER A 213 27.08 9.66 -4.77
CA SER A 213 26.37 10.85 -5.19
C SER A 213 25.21 10.49 -6.10
N VAL A 214 24.14 11.28 -6.02
CA VAL A 214 22.94 11.15 -6.86
C VAL A 214 22.51 12.52 -7.34
N GLU A 215 22.06 12.57 -8.57
CA GLU A 215 21.41 13.71 -9.19
C GLU A 215 19.98 13.34 -9.54
N MET A 216 19.06 14.27 -9.30
CA MET A 216 17.64 14.12 -9.62
C MET A 216 17.16 15.39 -10.32
N LYS A 217 16.47 15.23 -11.47
CA LYS A 217 15.77 16.31 -12.16
C LYS A 217 14.30 15.96 -12.27
N ILE A 218 13.47 16.75 -11.61
CA ILE A 218 12.02 16.53 -11.54
C ILE A 218 11.35 17.66 -12.32
N PRO A 219 10.86 17.40 -13.54
CA PRO A 219 10.15 18.39 -14.34
C PRO A 219 8.85 18.81 -13.67
N LEU A 220 8.54 20.10 -13.68
CA LEU A 220 7.33 20.67 -13.07
C LEU A 220 6.05 20.13 -13.71
N ASN A 221 6.07 19.78 -15.01
CA ASN A 221 4.95 19.16 -15.71
C ASN A 221 4.63 17.73 -15.25
N SER A 222 5.49 17.11 -14.42
CA SER A 222 5.22 15.84 -13.75
C SER A 222 4.59 16.02 -12.36
N LEU A 223 4.47 17.24 -11.89
CA LEU A 223 3.92 17.61 -10.59
C LEU A 223 2.59 18.36 -10.76
N ARG A 224 1.71 18.24 -9.79
CA ARG A 224 0.53 19.08 -9.64
C ARG A 224 0.74 20.00 -8.46
N PHE A 225 0.49 21.27 -8.64
CA PHE A 225 0.63 22.29 -7.63
C PHE A 225 -0.38 23.43 -7.84
N PRO A 226 -0.65 24.27 -6.84
CA PRO A 226 -1.58 25.39 -6.95
C PRO A 226 -1.16 26.37 -8.05
N ASP A 227 -2.12 26.99 -8.71
CA ASP A 227 -1.90 28.11 -9.62
C ASP A 227 -1.80 29.41 -8.82
N ALA A 228 -0.63 29.66 -8.23
CA ALA A 228 -0.34 30.84 -7.42
C ALA A 228 1.01 31.45 -7.84
N PRO A 229 1.14 32.79 -7.86
CA PRO A 229 2.36 33.44 -8.33
C PRO A 229 3.56 33.19 -7.42
N VAL A 230 3.33 32.98 -6.13
CA VAL A 230 4.35 32.61 -5.13
C VAL A 230 3.84 31.40 -4.37
N GLN A 231 4.67 30.41 -4.21
CA GLN A 231 4.31 29.14 -3.54
C GLN A 231 5.34 28.74 -2.50
N ASP A 232 4.89 28.06 -1.48
CA ASP A 232 5.72 27.36 -0.50
C ASP A 232 5.38 25.87 -0.55
N TRP A 233 6.38 25.01 -0.70
CA TRP A 233 6.20 23.56 -0.73
C TRP A 233 6.78 22.92 0.52
N GLY A 234 6.12 21.88 1.03
CA GLY A 234 6.72 21.03 2.06
C GLY A 234 7.86 20.20 1.45
N LEU A 235 9.00 20.16 2.16
CA LEU A 235 10.19 19.43 1.73
C LEU A 235 10.69 18.54 2.86
N GLN A 236 10.90 17.26 2.57
CA GLN A 236 11.62 16.33 3.43
C GLN A 236 12.63 15.53 2.61
N VAL A 237 13.82 15.35 3.14
CA VAL A 237 14.81 14.45 2.55
C VAL A 237 15.18 13.39 3.57
N MET A 238 15.17 12.14 3.15
CA MET A 238 15.46 10.97 3.97
C MET A 238 16.59 10.16 3.34
N ARG A 239 17.47 9.60 4.17
CA ARG A 239 18.49 8.65 3.74
C ARG A 239 18.37 7.36 4.52
N ARG A 240 18.51 6.22 3.83
CA ARG A 240 18.67 4.91 4.43
C ARG A 240 20.09 4.40 4.22
N ILE A 241 20.67 3.84 5.29
CA ILE A 241 21.91 3.08 5.29
C ILE A 241 21.52 1.62 5.56
N GLN A 242 21.57 0.81 4.51
CA GLN A 242 20.98 -0.53 4.56
C GLN A 242 21.74 -1.48 5.50
N ARG A 243 23.07 -1.48 5.51
CA ARG A 243 23.89 -2.44 6.30
C ARG A 243 23.58 -2.45 7.80
N ASN A 244 23.13 -1.31 8.34
CA ASN A 244 22.72 -1.19 9.74
C ASN A 244 21.21 -0.93 9.91
N GLY A 245 20.47 -0.69 8.82
CA GLY A 245 19.05 -0.41 8.84
C GLY A 245 18.69 1.00 9.33
N PHE A 246 19.65 1.91 9.42
CA PHE A 246 19.45 3.27 9.94
C PHE A 246 18.76 4.15 8.90
N GLU A 247 17.81 4.93 9.38
CA GLU A 247 17.14 5.95 8.58
C GLU A 247 17.32 7.32 9.26
N ALA A 248 17.74 8.29 8.46
CA ALA A 248 17.91 9.68 8.88
C ALA A 248 17.10 10.61 7.99
N SER A 249 16.69 11.75 8.52
CA SER A 249 15.94 12.78 7.81
C SER A 249 16.55 14.16 8.03
N TRP A 250 16.40 15.04 7.04
CA TRP A 250 16.82 16.42 7.17
C TRP A 250 15.97 17.17 8.20
N ALA A 251 14.67 17.27 8.02
CA ALA A 251 13.79 17.76 9.07
C ALA A 251 13.58 16.64 10.12
N PRO A 252 13.86 16.91 11.41
CA PRO A 252 13.79 15.89 12.44
C PRO A 252 12.40 15.28 12.60
N LEU A 253 12.31 13.96 12.54
CA LEU A 253 11.07 13.21 12.70
C LEU A 253 10.97 12.58 14.09
N THR A 254 9.75 12.53 14.63
CA THR A 254 9.44 11.83 15.87
C THR A 254 8.12 11.04 15.75
N GLY A 255 8.09 9.84 16.31
CA GLY A 255 6.88 9.01 16.42
C GLY A 255 5.83 9.53 17.41
N GLU A 256 6.09 10.65 18.12
CA GLU A 256 5.12 11.30 19.02
C GLU A 256 4.04 12.12 18.28
N ARG A 257 4.17 12.29 16.98
CA ARG A 257 3.21 13.01 16.13
C ARG A 257 2.51 12.06 15.16
N ALA A 258 1.22 12.28 14.97
CA ALA A 258 0.38 11.46 14.09
C ALA A 258 0.58 11.74 12.60
N SER A 259 1.20 12.84 12.22
CA SER A 259 1.49 13.21 10.84
C SER A 259 2.99 13.37 10.64
N THR A 260 3.53 12.66 9.65
CA THR A 260 4.94 12.75 9.22
C THR A 260 5.16 14.01 8.39
N LEU A 261 4.25 14.31 7.45
CA LEU A 261 4.38 15.49 6.58
C LEU A 261 4.30 16.81 7.35
N ALA A 262 3.52 16.87 8.44
CA ALA A 262 3.49 18.05 9.31
C ALA A 262 4.80 18.32 10.08
N GLN A 263 5.81 17.46 9.93
CA GLN A 263 7.15 17.62 10.49
C GLN A 263 8.20 17.96 9.44
N SER A 264 7.82 18.07 8.18
CA SER A 264 8.69 18.44 7.07
C SER A 264 9.15 19.90 7.18
N GLY A 265 10.27 20.21 6.55
CA GLY A 265 10.69 21.59 6.30
C GLY A 265 9.92 22.20 5.14
N ARG A 266 10.30 23.41 4.73
CA ARG A 266 9.64 24.16 3.66
C ARG A 266 10.64 24.71 2.66
N LEU A 267 10.34 24.60 1.39
CA LEU A 267 10.95 25.32 0.30
C LEU A 267 10.08 26.54 0.03
N GLN A 268 10.59 27.73 0.33
CA GLN A 268 9.80 28.96 0.40
C GLN A 268 10.08 29.91 -0.76
N GLY A 269 9.04 30.63 -1.18
CA GLY A 269 9.16 31.73 -2.16
C GLY A 269 9.39 31.20 -3.58
N LEU A 270 8.75 30.11 -3.96
CA LEU A 270 8.78 29.57 -5.32
C LEU A 270 8.00 30.49 -6.25
N GLU A 271 8.68 31.17 -7.18
CA GLU A 271 8.10 32.09 -8.13
C GLU A 271 8.42 31.68 -9.56
N GLY A 272 7.53 32.05 -10.50
CA GLY A 272 7.74 31.84 -11.94
C GLY A 272 7.80 30.36 -12.32
N LEU A 273 7.10 29.50 -11.58
CA LEU A 273 6.92 28.10 -11.94
C LEU A 273 5.97 28.02 -13.12
N GLU A 274 6.37 27.34 -14.17
CA GLU A 274 5.55 27.13 -15.35
C GLU A 274 4.99 25.69 -15.33
N PRO A 275 3.69 25.50 -14.99
CA PRO A 275 3.06 24.21 -15.16
C PRO A 275 2.91 23.94 -16.66
N GLY A 276 3.79 23.14 -17.22
CA GLY A 276 3.70 22.75 -18.62
C GLY A 276 2.33 22.13 -18.95
N ARG A 277 1.87 22.27 -20.19
CA ARG A 277 0.65 21.57 -20.65
C ARG A 277 0.94 20.08 -20.70
N LEU A 278 0.15 19.29 -20.01
CA LEU A 278 0.26 17.84 -20.03
C LEU A 278 -0.72 17.27 -21.06
N LEU A 279 -0.18 16.66 -22.09
CA LEU A 279 -0.93 15.83 -23.03
C LEU A 279 -0.09 14.58 -23.33
N ASP A 280 -0.43 13.48 -22.69
CA ASP A 280 0.19 12.18 -22.93
C ASP A 280 -0.76 11.29 -23.72
N VAL A 281 -0.29 10.76 -24.86
CA VAL A 281 -1.01 9.76 -25.67
C VAL A 281 -0.20 8.46 -25.64
N ASN A 282 -0.83 7.38 -25.22
CA ASN A 282 -0.17 6.09 -25.06
C ASN A 282 -0.94 4.98 -25.80
N PRO A 283 -0.68 4.75 -27.11
CA PRO A 283 -1.16 3.59 -27.83
C PRO A 283 -0.52 2.32 -27.30
N VAL A 284 -1.31 1.26 -27.20
CA VAL A 284 -0.89 -0.07 -26.77
C VAL A 284 -1.29 -1.10 -27.84
N VAL A 285 -0.34 -1.94 -28.20
CA VAL A 285 -0.58 -3.07 -29.11
C VAL A 285 -0.19 -4.35 -28.39
N THR A 286 -1.07 -5.31 -28.41
CA THR A 286 -0.79 -6.65 -27.87
C THR A 286 -1.04 -7.72 -28.92
N ALA A 287 -0.24 -8.76 -28.89
CA ALA A 287 -0.44 -9.96 -29.68
C ALA A 287 -0.25 -11.18 -28.77
N ARG A 288 -1.11 -12.16 -28.93
CA ARG A 288 -1.02 -13.39 -28.13
C ARG A 288 -1.36 -14.61 -28.98
N ARG A 289 -0.71 -15.71 -28.64
CA ARG A 289 -1.04 -17.04 -29.16
C ARG A 289 -1.11 -18.00 -27.98
N GLN A 290 -2.21 -18.65 -27.83
CA GLN A 290 -2.49 -19.58 -26.74
C GLN A 290 -2.61 -21.00 -27.26
N GLY A 291 -2.15 -21.97 -26.48
CA GLY A 291 -2.37 -23.39 -26.68
C GLY A 291 -3.06 -23.99 -25.47
N GLY A 292 -3.90 -24.97 -25.69
CA GLY A 292 -4.62 -25.69 -24.65
C GLY A 292 -4.80 -27.15 -24.96
N LEU A 293 -4.85 -27.96 -23.90
CA LEU A 293 -5.23 -29.36 -23.99
C LEU A 293 -6.76 -29.45 -24.00
N ASP A 294 -7.29 -30.00 -25.04
CA ASP A 294 -8.70 -30.33 -25.13
C ASP A 294 -8.99 -31.53 -24.21
N SER A 295 -9.86 -31.34 -23.23
CA SER A 295 -10.17 -32.33 -22.19
C SER A 295 -10.95 -33.55 -22.74
N GLU A 296 -11.68 -33.40 -23.87
CA GLU A 296 -12.47 -34.45 -24.45
C GLU A 296 -11.62 -35.33 -25.39
N THR A 297 -10.78 -34.70 -26.21
CA THR A 297 -9.97 -35.39 -27.20
C THR A 297 -8.56 -35.74 -26.71
N GLY A 298 -8.10 -35.14 -25.61
CA GLY A 298 -6.74 -35.30 -25.10
C GLY A 298 -5.67 -34.71 -26.03
N ARG A 299 -6.06 -33.92 -27.04
CA ARG A 299 -5.13 -33.30 -28.00
C ARG A 299 -4.75 -31.89 -27.60
N PHE A 300 -3.46 -31.58 -27.67
CA PHE A 300 -2.99 -30.21 -27.50
C PHE A 300 -3.09 -29.44 -28.82
N SER A 301 -3.81 -28.30 -28.79
CA SER A 301 -3.98 -27.46 -29.97
C SER A 301 -3.57 -26.02 -29.65
N ARG A 302 -3.09 -25.28 -30.65
CA ARG A 302 -2.79 -23.86 -30.54
C ARG A 302 -3.73 -23.05 -31.41
N SER A 303 -4.28 -21.97 -30.80
CA SER A 303 -5.12 -21.01 -31.49
C SER A 303 -4.32 -20.21 -32.55
N SER A 304 -5.02 -19.62 -33.50
CA SER A 304 -4.43 -18.56 -34.32
C SER A 304 -3.99 -17.40 -33.46
N PRO A 305 -2.92 -16.68 -33.84
CA PRO A 305 -2.55 -15.47 -33.17
C PRO A 305 -3.71 -14.46 -33.14
N THR A 306 -3.95 -13.83 -31.99
CA THR A 306 -4.91 -12.74 -31.83
C THR A 306 -4.16 -11.48 -31.43
N GLY A 307 -4.62 -10.33 -31.88
CA GLY A 307 -4.05 -9.03 -31.53
C GLY A 307 -5.13 -8.07 -31.10
N ASP A 308 -4.80 -7.20 -30.17
CA ASP A 308 -5.65 -6.15 -29.65
C ASP A 308 -4.92 -4.82 -29.71
N VAL A 309 -5.67 -3.74 -29.92
CA VAL A 309 -5.17 -2.36 -29.89
C VAL A 309 -5.98 -1.59 -28.87
N GLY A 310 -5.28 -0.92 -27.99
CA GLY A 310 -5.83 -0.01 -27.00
C GLY A 310 -5.16 1.35 -27.01
N MET A 311 -5.73 2.31 -26.32
CA MET A 311 -5.20 3.66 -26.21
C MET A 311 -5.49 4.22 -24.82
N ASN A 312 -4.47 4.86 -24.23
CA ASN A 312 -4.65 5.69 -23.05
C ASN A 312 -4.32 7.13 -23.39
N LEU A 313 -5.06 8.05 -22.81
CA LEU A 313 -4.91 9.50 -22.96
C LEU A 313 -4.88 10.12 -21.57
N THR A 314 -3.90 10.96 -21.29
CA THR A 314 -3.86 11.81 -20.09
C THR A 314 -3.76 13.27 -20.53
N TYR A 315 -4.71 14.10 -20.06
CA TYR A 315 -4.79 15.52 -20.40
C TYR A 315 -4.92 16.36 -19.12
N GLY A 316 -4.00 17.31 -18.97
CA GLY A 316 -4.07 18.32 -17.91
C GLY A 316 -5.17 19.34 -18.23
N LEU A 317 -6.31 19.26 -17.54
CA LEU A 317 -7.39 20.24 -17.65
C LEU A 317 -6.96 21.59 -17.06
N THR A 318 -6.26 21.54 -15.94
CA THR A 318 -5.61 22.67 -15.27
C THR A 318 -4.29 22.18 -14.66
N SER A 319 -3.52 23.05 -14.01
CA SER A 319 -2.30 22.69 -13.29
C SER A 319 -2.50 21.61 -12.20
N ASN A 320 -3.74 21.46 -11.74
CA ASN A 320 -4.10 20.61 -10.59
C ASN A 320 -5.26 19.65 -10.84
N LEU A 321 -5.79 19.59 -12.07
CA LEU A 321 -6.88 18.71 -12.49
C LEU A 321 -6.49 17.97 -13.79
N THR A 322 -6.64 16.65 -13.79
CA THR A 322 -6.28 15.78 -14.92
C THR A 322 -7.48 14.95 -15.36
N LEU A 323 -7.64 14.82 -16.68
CA LEU A 323 -8.51 13.86 -17.34
C LEU A 323 -7.68 12.71 -17.87
N ASP A 324 -7.96 11.50 -17.42
CA ASP A 324 -7.44 10.27 -17.99
C ASP A 324 -8.57 9.55 -18.72
N ALA A 325 -8.31 9.05 -19.91
CA ALA A 325 -9.26 8.24 -20.66
C ALA A 325 -8.57 7.00 -21.22
N THR A 326 -9.31 5.89 -21.30
CA THR A 326 -8.80 4.67 -21.89
C THR A 326 -9.87 4.02 -22.76
N TYR A 327 -9.43 3.47 -23.88
CA TYR A 327 -10.24 2.67 -24.77
C TYR A 327 -9.58 1.31 -24.98
N ASN A 328 -10.34 0.24 -24.85
CA ASN A 328 -9.89 -1.14 -24.93
C ASN A 328 -8.56 -1.35 -24.17
N PRO A 329 -8.52 -1.01 -22.88
CA PRO A 329 -7.30 -1.07 -22.11
C PRO A 329 -6.76 -2.50 -22.08
N ASP A 330 -5.46 -2.63 -22.30
CA ASP A 330 -4.81 -3.93 -22.14
C ASP A 330 -4.70 -4.30 -20.66
N PHE A 331 -5.40 -5.34 -20.27
CA PHE A 331 -5.32 -5.95 -18.94
C PHE A 331 -4.47 -7.22 -18.93
N SER A 332 -3.68 -7.48 -19.96
CA SER A 332 -2.69 -8.55 -19.90
C SER A 332 -1.75 -8.28 -18.74
N GLN A 333 -1.89 -9.05 -17.68
CA GLN A 333 -1.02 -8.95 -16.52
C GLN A 333 0.33 -9.53 -16.91
N VAL A 334 1.30 -8.65 -17.15
CA VAL A 334 2.70 -9.05 -17.38
C VAL A 334 3.28 -9.66 -16.10
N GLU A 335 2.77 -9.25 -14.93
CA GLU A 335 3.07 -9.84 -13.64
C GLU A 335 1.89 -10.71 -13.17
N ALA A 336 2.06 -12.01 -13.25
CA ALA A 336 1.11 -12.92 -12.64
C ALA A 336 1.13 -12.80 -11.11
N ASP A 337 -0.06 -12.84 -10.51
CA ASP A 337 -0.15 -12.93 -9.05
C ASP A 337 0.51 -14.23 -8.57
N ALA A 338 1.34 -14.16 -7.52
CA ALA A 338 1.92 -15.35 -6.91
C ALA A 338 0.82 -16.27 -6.37
N GLY A 339 1.01 -17.58 -6.51
CA GLY A 339 0.06 -18.58 -6.02
C GLY A 339 -0.25 -18.38 -4.53
N GLN A 340 -1.52 -18.31 -4.19
CA GLN A 340 -1.99 -18.20 -2.81
C GLN A 340 -2.54 -19.55 -2.34
N ILE A 341 -2.28 -19.88 -1.06
CA ILE A 341 -2.87 -21.04 -0.43
C ILE A 341 -4.34 -20.74 -0.16
N THR A 342 -5.23 -21.46 -0.83
CA THR A 342 -6.69 -21.29 -0.70
C THR A 342 -7.36 -22.36 0.15
N VAL A 343 -6.55 -23.18 0.82
CA VAL A 343 -7.04 -24.27 1.65
C VAL A 343 -7.64 -23.71 2.94
N ASN A 344 -8.89 -24.12 3.25
CA ASN A 344 -9.65 -23.71 4.43
C ASN A 344 -9.91 -22.18 4.55
N GLU A 345 -9.94 -21.48 3.41
CA GLU A 345 -10.29 -20.05 3.38
C GLU A 345 -11.83 -19.87 3.47
N ARG A 346 -12.27 -19.10 4.46
CA ARG A 346 -13.69 -18.80 4.69
C ARG A 346 -14.21 -17.62 3.88
N PHE A 347 -13.33 -16.67 3.57
CA PHE A 347 -13.68 -15.41 2.92
C PHE A 347 -12.93 -15.17 1.62
N ALA A 348 -13.47 -14.29 0.77
CA ALA A 348 -12.82 -13.87 -0.46
C ALA A 348 -11.45 -13.23 -0.22
N LEU A 349 -10.49 -13.56 -1.09
CA LEU A 349 -9.16 -12.98 -1.07
C LEU A 349 -9.16 -11.59 -1.72
N TYR A 350 -8.38 -10.68 -1.13
CA TYR A 350 -8.18 -9.36 -1.69
C TYR A 350 -6.94 -9.35 -2.60
N PHE A 351 -7.10 -8.84 -3.81
CA PHE A 351 -6.01 -8.61 -4.76
C PHE A 351 -5.83 -7.11 -4.97
N PRO A 352 -4.62 -6.56 -4.79
CA PRO A 352 -4.36 -5.15 -5.06
C PRO A 352 -4.54 -4.82 -6.55
N GLU A 353 -4.89 -3.57 -6.86
CA GLU A 353 -4.95 -3.08 -8.24
C GLU A 353 -3.53 -3.03 -8.83
N LYS A 354 -3.39 -3.37 -10.13
CA LYS A 354 -2.14 -3.33 -10.88
C LYS A 354 -2.28 -2.66 -12.25
N ARG A 355 -3.50 -2.32 -12.64
CA ARG A 355 -3.77 -1.75 -13.97
C ARG A 355 -3.47 -0.25 -13.98
N PRO A 356 -2.59 0.25 -14.86
CA PRO A 356 -2.08 1.63 -14.83
C PRO A 356 -3.17 2.70 -14.82
N PHE A 357 -4.23 2.58 -15.65
CA PHE A 357 -5.33 3.53 -15.67
C PHE A 357 -6.01 3.72 -14.29
N PHE A 358 -6.13 2.65 -13.52
CA PHE A 358 -6.76 2.70 -12.21
C PHE A 358 -5.80 3.07 -11.08
N LEU A 359 -4.49 3.12 -11.30
CA LEU A 359 -3.49 3.39 -10.26
C LEU A 359 -3.32 4.88 -10.00
N GLU A 360 -3.27 5.71 -11.02
CA GLU A 360 -3.06 7.14 -10.87
C GLU A 360 -4.26 7.83 -10.22
N GLY A 361 -4.02 8.63 -9.16
CA GLY A 361 -5.04 9.40 -8.43
C GLY A 361 -6.03 8.56 -7.61
N THR A 362 -5.79 7.24 -7.45
CA THR A 362 -6.65 6.38 -6.63
C THR A 362 -6.47 6.59 -5.13
N ASP A 363 -5.39 7.22 -4.70
CA ASP A 363 -5.18 7.66 -3.33
C ASP A 363 -6.33 8.54 -2.79
N ILE A 364 -7.01 9.29 -3.67
CA ILE A 364 -8.20 10.09 -3.33
C ILE A 364 -9.33 9.18 -2.82
N PHE A 365 -9.47 7.95 -3.36
CA PHE A 365 -10.46 6.97 -2.93
C PHE A 365 -10.09 6.20 -1.66
N SER A 366 -8.95 6.49 -1.05
CA SER A 366 -8.56 5.87 0.22
C SER A 366 -9.53 6.25 1.35
N MET A 367 -10.07 5.22 2.03
CA MET A 367 -11.10 5.32 3.08
C MET A 367 -10.88 4.24 4.15
N PRO A 368 -11.48 4.39 5.35
CA PRO A 368 -11.39 3.37 6.40
C PRO A 368 -11.88 1.98 5.97
N ARG A 369 -12.87 1.92 5.06
CA ARG A 369 -13.32 0.68 4.37
C ARG A 369 -13.37 0.88 2.87
N ASN A 370 -13.06 -0.20 2.14
CA ASN A 370 -12.97 -0.19 0.67
C ASN A 370 -14.37 -0.20 0.04
N LEU A 371 -15.05 0.96 -0.01
CA LEU A 371 -16.28 1.12 -0.80
C LEU A 371 -15.99 1.28 -2.29
N VAL A 372 -14.75 1.56 -2.65
CA VAL A 372 -14.24 1.58 -4.03
C VAL A 372 -13.15 0.53 -4.16
N TYR A 373 -13.34 -0.40 -5.07
CA TYR A 373 -12.41 -1.47 -5.44
C TYR A 373 -12.43 -1.63 -6.95
N THR A 374 -11.48 -1.03 -7.63
CA THR A 374 -11.44 -0.91 -9.09
C THR A 374 -11.35 -2.25 -9.82
N ARG A 375 -10.79 -3.29 -9.19
CA ARG A 375 -10.80 -4.67 -9.76
C ARG A 375 -12.21 -5.27 -9.88
N SER A 376 -13.25 -4.66 -9.28
CA SER A 376 -14.64 -5.02 -9.55
C SER A 376 -15.08 -4.66 -10.98
N ILE A 377 -14.39 -3.71 -11.64
CA ILE A 377 -14.50 -3.41 -13.06
C ILE A 377 -13.56 -4.38 -13.79
N ALA A 378 -14.11 -5.51 -14.24
CA ALA A 378 -13.28 -6.62 -14.66
C ALA A 378 -12.75 -6.47 -16.11
N ASN A 379 -13.59 -6.01 -17.04
CA ASN A 379 -13.27 -5.96 -18.46
C ASN A 379 -13.88 -4.70 -19.12
N PRO A 380 -13.43 -3.51 -18.80
CA PRO A 380 -13.99 -2.29 -19.36
C PRO A 380 -13.71 -2.16 -20.87
N VAL A 381 -14.74 -1.80 -21.62
CA VAL A 381 -14.63 -1.39 -23.03
C VAL A 381 -13.93 -0.05 -23.14
N GLY A 382 -14.24 0.83 -22.21
CA GLY A 382 -13.63 2.14 -22.07
C GLY A 382 -13.93 2.74 -20.71
N ALA A 383 -13.07 3.64 -20.27
CA ALA A 383 -13.24 4.36 -19.02
C ALA A 383 -12.65 5.77 -19.11
N ALA A 384 -13.21 6.68 -18.33
CA ALA A 384 -12.68 8.02 -18.15
C ALA A 384 -12.61 8.36 -16.67
N LYS A 385 -11.57 9.08 -16.27
CA LYS A 385 -11.32 9.51 -14.91
C LYS A 385 -10.92 10.96 -14.87
N VAL A 386 -11.55 11.74 -14.01
CA VAL A 386 -11.11 13.11 -13.67
C VAL A 386 -10.64 13.09 -12.24
N SER A 387 -9.44 13.58 -11.97
CA SER A 387 -8.90 13.62 -10.61
C SER A 387 -8.03 14.85 -10.37
N GLY A 388 -8.04 15.36 -9.14
CA GLY A 388 -7.17 16.46 -8.74
C GLY A 388 -7.64 17.16 -7.46
N LYS A 389 -7.08 18.36 -7.20
CA LYS A 389 -7.36 19.15 -6.01
C LYS A 389 -7.60 20.61 -6.38
N VAL A 390 -8.68 21.18 -5.94
CA VAL A 390 -9.07 22.58 -6.19
C VAL A 390 -9.45 23.21 -4.86
N GLY A 391 -8.75 24.27 -4.46
CA GLY A 391 -9.07 25.08 -3.28
C GLY A 391 -9.22 24.26 -1.98
N GLY A 392 -8.35 23.30 -1.71
CA GLY A 392 -8.42 22.45 -0.52
C GLY A 392 -9.44 21.29 -0.61
N VAL A 393 -10.07 21.09 -1.79
CA VAL A 393 -11.00 19.98 -2.05
C VAL A 393 -10.42 19.05 -3.10
N SER A 394 -10.15 17.80 -2.75
CA SER A 394 -9.77 16.74 -3.67
C SER A 394 -11.03 16.11 -4.29
N VAL A 395 -11.04 15.96 -5.60
CA VAL A 395 -12.16 15.37 -6.36
C VAL A 395 -11.62 14.27 -7.27
N ALA A 396 -12.32 13.13 -7.30
CA ALA A 396 -12.08 12.10 -8.29
C ALA A 396 -13.41 11.50 -8.75
N HIS A 397 -13.55 11.34 -10.07
CA HIS A 397 -14.67 10.64 -10.70
C HIS A 397 -14.12 9.62 -11.70
N ILE A 398 -14.62 8.39 -11.66
CA ILE A 398 -14.36 7.33 -12.62
C ILE A 398 -15.68 6.89 -13.23
N GLY A 399 -15.80 6.98 -14.55
CA GLY A 399 -16.89 6.38 -15.32
C GLY A 399 -16.33 5.25 -16.18
N ALA A 400 -16.96 4.07 -16.18
CA ALA A 400 -16.53 2.93 -16.97
C ALA A 400 -17.72 2.12 -17.52
N LEU A 401 -17.57 1.61 -18.72
CA LEU A 401 -18.47 0.59 -19.31
C LEU A 401 -17.78 -0.77 -19.20
N ASP A 402 -18.30 -1.64 -18.34
CA ASP A 402 -17.70 -2.94 -18.00
C ASP A 402 -18.40 -4.08 -18.74
N ARG A 403 -17.67 -4.80 -19.60
CA ARG A 403 -18.20 -5.95 -20.33
C ARG A 403 -18.26 -7.16 -19.39
N SER A 404 -19.39 -7.38 -18.76
CA SER A 404 -19.53 -8.43 -17.75
C SER A 404 -19.87 -9.82 -18.30
N GLY A 405 -20.37 -9.89 -19.53
CA GLY A 405 -20.93 -11.13 -20.09
C GLY A 405 -22.16 -11.66 -19.34
N SER A 406 -22.77 -10.85 -18.47
CA SER A 406 -23.93 -11.19 -17.66
C SER A 406 -25.22 -11.15 -18.49
N ALA A 407 -26.19 -12.01 -18.16
CA ALA A 407 -27.53 -11.98 -18.75
C ALA A 407 -28.27 -10.63 -18.53
N THR A 408 -27.86 -9.86 -17.54
CA THR A 408 -28.43 -8.53 -17.24
C THR A 408 -27.81 -7.38 -18.04
N GLY A 409 -26.85 -7.67 -18.94
CA GLY A 409 -26.13 -6.70 -19.76
C GLY A 409 -24.85 -6.14 -19.13
N ASP A 410 -24.17 -5.31 -19.88
CA ASP A 410 -22.91 -4.69 -19.49
C ASP A 410 -23.17 -3.49 -18.54
N PRO A 411 -22.66 -3.51 -17.30
CA PRO A 411 -22.92 -2.45 -16.37
C PRO A 411 -22.10 -1.19 -16.66
N VAL A 412 -22.78 -0.03 -16.51
CA VAL A 412 -22.11 1.27 -16.37
C VAL A 412 -21.75 1.46 -14.91
N VAL A 413 -20.50 1.81 -14.66
CA VAL A 413 -19.97 2.04 -13.31
C VAL A 413 -19.57 3.49 -13.16
N ASN A 414 -20.06 4.16 -12.12
CA ASN A 414 -19.68 5.52 -11.75
C ASN A 414 -19.19 5.53 -10.30
N LEU A 415 -18.00 6.07 -10.08
CA LEU A 415 -17.37 6.22 -8.78
C LEU A 415 -17.02 7.69 -8.58
N LEU A 416 -17.61 8.34 -7.59
CA LEU A 416 -17.35 9.75 -7.28
C LEU A 416 -16.80 9.85 -5.85
N ARG A 417 -15.74 10.62 -5.69
CA ARG A 417 -15.12 10.94 -4.41
C ARG A 417 -14.89 12.44 -4.29
N VAL A 418 -15.30 13.02 -3.17
CA VAL A 418 -14.98 14.39 -2.79
C VAL A 418 -14.39 14.35 -1.38
N LYS A 419 -13.25 14.98 -1.15
CA LYS A 419 -12.57 15.03 0.14
C LYS A 419 -12.06 16.45 0.39
N GLY A 420 -12.58 17.10 1.42
CA GLY A 420 -12.23 18.43 1.85
C GLY A 420 -11.22 18.40 3.00
N ASP A 421 -10.33 19.36 3.01
CA ASP A 421 -9.35 19.60 4.05
C ASP A 421 -9.98 20.35 5.22
N VAL A 422 -9.66 19.91 6.45
CA VAL A 422 -10.12 20.54 7.69
C VAL A 422 -8.91 20.78 8.59
N GLY A 423 -8.61 22.05 8.89
CA GLY A 423 -7.43 22.44 9.67
C GLY A 423 -6.13 21.90 9.06
N GLY A 424 -5.09 21.69 9.90
CA GLY A 424 -3.73 21.34 9.44
C GLY A 424 -3.53 19.87 8.99
N SER A 425 -4.36 18.92 9.46
CA SER A 425 -4.10 17.47 9.19
C SER A 425 -5.37 16.62 9.20
N SER A 426 -6.56 17.22 9.29
CA SER A 426 -7.84 16.51 9.31
C SER A 426 -8.53 16.60 7.95
N THR A 427 -9.38 15.62 7.63
CA THR A 427 -10.14 15.59 6.37
C THR A 427 -11.57 15.11 6.61
N VAL A 428 -12.50 15.56 5.75
CA VAL A 428 -13.86 15.07 5.66
C VAL A 428 -14.14 14.70 4.21
N GLY A 429 -14.82 13.60 3.97
CA GLY A 429 -15.06 13.13 2.63
C GLY A 429 -16.44 12.52 2.41
N MET A 430 -16.84 12.46 1.14
CA MET A 430 -18.05 11.81 0.66
C MET A 430 -17.71 10.93 -0.54
N VAL A 431 -18.30 9.75 -0.61
CA VAL A 431 -18.17 8.83 -1.74
C VAL A 431 -19.55 8.44 -2.24
N TYR A 432 -19.71 8.37 -3.56
CA TYR A 432 -20.86 7.79 -4.22
C TYR A 432 -20.39 6.76 -5.24
N THR A 433 -20.98 5.56 -5.22
CA THR A 433 -20.76 4.54 -6.23
C THR A 433 -22.08 4.11 -6.83
N ASP A 434 -22.12 3.97 -8.15
CA ASP A 434 -23.26 3.47 -8.91
C ASP A 434 -22.76 2.41 -9.91
N ARG A 435 -23.36 1.23 -9.88
CA ARG A 435 -23.17 0.16 -10.85
C ARG A 435 -24.53 -0.28 -11.34
N THR A 436 -24.85 0.11 -12.56
CA THR A 436 -26.18 -0.12 -13.17
C THR A 436 -26.02 -0.90 -14.46
N ALA A 437 -26.66 -2.09 -14.56
CA ALA A 437 -26.73 -2.91 -15.77
C ALA A 437 -28.08 -2.75 -16.49
N SER A 438 -29.17 -2.53 -15.73
CA SER A 438 -30.51 -2.20 -16.22
C SER A 438 -31.23 -1.35 -15.15
N GLY A 439 -32.41 -0.85 -15.47
CA GLY A 439 -33.21 -0.07 -14.50
C GLY A 439 -33.54 -0.82 -13.21
N GLU A 440 -33.63 -2.13 -13.26
CA GLU A 440 -33.92 -3.02 -12.13
C GLU A 440 -32.66 -3.64 -11.51
N SER A 441 -31.55 -3.74 -12.27
CA SER A 441 -30.28 -4.28 -11.78
C SER A 441 -29.29 -3.18 -11.50
N PHE A 442 -29.23 -2.73 -10.27
CA PHE A 442 -28.33 -1.66 -9.84
C PHE A 442 -27.78 -1.90 -8.44
N ASN A 443 -26.62 -1.29 -8.14
CA ASN A 443 -26.07 -1.16 -6.78
C ASN A 443 -25.53 0.26 -6.59
N ARG A 444 -26.10 0.97 -5.62
CA ARG A 444 -25.73 2.34 -5.28
C ARG A 444 -25.29 2.41 -3.84
N VAL A 445 -24.16 3.08 -3.59
CA VAL A 445 -23.65 3.31 -2.24
C VAL A 445 -23.35 4.79 -2.09
N LEU A 446 -23.85 5.38 -1.01
CA LEU A 446 -23.49 6.71 -0.56
C LEU A 446 -22.82 6.59 0.80
N GLY A 447 -21.64 7.17 0.95
CA GLY A 447 -20.88 7.15 2.19
C GLY A 447 -20.24 8.49 2.49
N SER A 448 -19.99 8.73 3.78
CA SER A 448 -19.19 9.84 4.28
C SER A 448 -18.16 9.32 5.26
N ASP A 449 -17.01 9.98 5.33
CA ASP A 449 -15.95 9.68 6.27
C ASP A 449 -15.27 10.95 6.77
N ALA A 450 -14.64 10.84 7.92
CA ALA A 450 -13.83 11.89 8.49
C ALA A 450 -12.60 11.28 9.15
N ARG A 451 -11.45 11.93 8.95
CA ARG A 451 -10.21 11.68 9.68
C ARG A 451 -9.89 12.93 10.49
N ILE A 452 -9.89 12.82 11.80
CA ILE A 452 -9.71 13.95 12.73
C ILE A 452 -8.46 13.70 13.55
N VAL A 453 -7.46 14.59 13.41
CA VAL A 453 -6.24 14.56 14.21
C VAL A 453 -6.40 15.48 15.41
N LEU A 454 -6.38 14.91 16.61
CA LEU A 454 -6.56 15.61 17.89
C LEU A 454 -5.25 15.66 18.67
N ALA A 455 -4.92 16.83 19.22
CA ALA A 455 -3.73 17.08 20.03
C ALA A 455 -2.42 16.57 19.37
N ARG A 456 -2.35 16.53 18.03
CA ARG A 456 -1.23 16.06 17.20
C ARG A 456 -0.81 14.60 17.43
N ARG A 457 -1.55 13.82 18.26
CA ARG A 457 -1.21 12.44 18.68
C ARG A 457 -2.31 11.44 18.46
N TYR A 458 -3.56 11.87 18.54
CA TYR A 458 -4.70 10.99 18.38
C TYR A 458 -5.31 11.15 16.99
N THR A 459 -5.70 10.06 16.39
CA THR A 459 -6.43 10.04 15.13
C THR A 459 -7.75 9.33 15.36
N LEU A 460 -8.84 10.02 15.06
CA LEU A 460 -10.19 9.46 15.02
C LEU A 460 -10.61 9.35 13.54
N ASP A 461 -10.81 8.12 13.08
CA ASP A 461 -11.39 7.82 11.77
C ASP A 461 -12.84 7.39 11.98
N VAL A 462 -13.78 8.05 11.31
CA VAL A 462 -15.22 7.74 11.35
C VAL A 462 -15.71 7.57 9.92
N MET A 463 -16.60 6.62 9.71
CA MET A 463 -17.24 6.38 8.40
C MET A 463 -18.68 5.92 8.59
N ALA A 464 -19.59 6.44 7.77
CA ALA A 464 -20.97 5.97 7.66
C ALA A 464 -21.33 5.81 6.19
N ALA A 465 -22.04 4.73 5.84
CA ALA A 465 -22.49 4.51 4.48
C ALA A 465 -23.86 3.80 4.44
N ALA A 466 -24.59 4.08 3.37
CA ALA A 466 -25.85 3.40 3.04
C ALA A 466 -25.75 2.80 1.63
N SER A 467 -26.38 1.66 1.43
CA SER A 467 -26.45 0.99 0.13
C SER A 467 -27.89 0.66 -0.26
N ALA A 468 -28.18 0.74 -1.57
CA ALA A 468 -29.38 0.25 -2.22
C ALA A 468 -28.99 -0.75 -3.32
N ASP A 469 -29.45 -1.98 -3.22
CA ASP A 469 -29.16 -3.08 -4.15
C ASP A 469 -30.46 -3.58 -4.78
N GLY A 470 -30.69 -3.21 -6.04
CA GLY A 470 -31.84 -3.66 -6.84
C GLY A 470 -31.49 -4.88 -7.67
N ARG A 471 -32.47 -5.79 -7.82
CA ARG A 471 -32.44 -6.95 -8.70
C ARG A 471 -33.78 -7.11 -9.39
N PRO A 472 -33.80 -7.63 -10.62
CA PRO A 472 -35.06 -7.92 -11.27
C PRO A 472 -35.95 -8.80 -10.40
N GLU A 473 -37.22 -8.45 -10.29
CA GLU A 473 -38.27 -9.19 -9.56
C GLU A 473 -38.05 -9.30 -8.04
N GLU A 474 -37.04 -8.61 -7.46
CA GLU A 474 -36.80 -8.52 -6.01
C GLU A 474 -37.03 -7.10 -5.50
N ASP A 475 -37.46 -6.97 -4.25
CA ASP A 475 -37.50 -5.68 -3.56
C ASP A 475 -36.09 -5.12 -3.39
N THR A 476 -35.96 -3.80 -3.52
CA THR A 476 -34.66 -3.13 -3.29
C THR A 476 -34.17 -3.40 -1.88
N ARG A 477 -33.00 -4.01 -1.77
CA ARG A 477 -32.36 -4.30 -0.49
C ARG A 477 -31.56 -3.09 0.00
N TRP A 478 -31.92 -2.60 1.17
CA TRP A 478 -31.22 -1.49 1.83
C TRP A 478 -30.22 -2.01 2.87
N GLY A 479 -29.13 -1.29 3.03
CA GLY A 479 -28.13 -1.62 4.04
C GLY A 479 -27.36 -0.41 4.55
N SER A 480 -26.76 -0.55 5.74
CA SER A 480 -25.95 0.47 6.39
C SER A 480 -24.62 -0.08 6.89
N LEU A 481 -23.60 0.76 6.91
CA LEU A 481 -22.30 0.53 7.50
C LEU A 481 -21.93 1.73 8.38
N PHE A 482 -21.41 1.47 9.56
CA PHE A 482 -20.81 2.46 10.44
C PHE A 482 -19.46 1.95 10.95
N LEU A 483 -18.46 2.83 11.02
CA LEU A 483 -17.15 2.55 11.57
C LEU A 483 -16.64 3.75 12.38
N ALA A 484 -16.05 3.49 13.53
CA ALA A 484 -15.26 4.46 14.28
C ALA A 484 -13.97 3.79 14.77
N SER A 485 -12.82 4.44 14.60
CA SER A 485 -11.52 3.94 15.06
C SER A 485 -10.71 5.07 15.66
N LEU A 486 -10.28 4.89 16.91
CA LEU A 486 -9.39 5.80 17.62
C LEU A 486 -8.00 5.17 17.72
N SER A 487 -6.97 5.89 17.32
CA SER A 487 -5.58 5.47 17.47
C SER A 487 -4.73 6.57 18.10
N ARG A 488 -3.63 6.18 18.75
CA ARG A 488 -2.65 7.09 19.37
C ARG A 488 -1.27 6.82 18.80
N ALA A 489 -0.66 7.86 18.22
CA ALA A 489 0.75 7.87 17.85
C ALA A 489 1.62 8.09 19.09
N SER A 490 2.67 7.30 19.27
CA SER A 490 3.63 7.45 20.37
C SER A 490 4.89 6.62 20.13
N ARG A 491 6.00 7.09 20.72
CA ARG A 491 7.27 6.34 20.71
C ARG A 491 7.17 5.00 21.46
N SER A 492 6.46 5.00 22.58
CA SER A 492 6.44 3.85 23.48
C SER A 492 5.06 3.20 23.60
N LEU A 493 4.02 3.95 23.93
CA LEU A 493 2.70 3.42 24.17
C LEU A 493 1.81 3.61 22.93
N SER A 494 1.50 2.55 22.21
CA SER A 494 0.52 2.52 21.12
C SER A 494 -0.85 2.04 21.63
N LEU A 495 -1.91 2.74 21.22
CA LEU A 495 -3.29 2.40 21.53
C LEU A 495 -4.10 2.44 20.25
N ARG A 496 -5.00 1.46 20.10
CA ARG A 496 -6.03 1.47 19.07
C ARG A 496 -7.29 0.84 19.62
N ALA A 497 -8.43 1.44 19.31
CA ALA A 497 -9.74 0.87 19.55
C ALA A 497 -10.60 1.12 18.31
N SER A 498 -11.37 0.14 17.86
CA SER A 498 -12.29 0.32 16.75
C SER A 498 -13.61 -0.42 16.96
N PHE A 499 -14.63 0.15 16.36
CA PHE A 499 -15.98 -0.35 16.30
C PHE A 499 -16.47 -0.32 14.85
N GLU A 500 -17.05 -1.41 14.37
CA GLU A 500 -17.64 -1.50 13.05
C GLU A 500 -18.98 -2.23 13.12
N ASP A 501 -20.00 -1.67 12.48
CA ASP A 501 -21.35 -2.22 12.42
C ASP A 501 -21.83 -2.25 10.98
N VAL A 502 -22.11 -3.44 10.43
CA VAL A 502 -22.53 -3.63 9.04
C VAL A 502 -23.84 -4.40 9.02
N SER A 503 -24.89 -3.81 8.47
CA SER A 503 -26.19 -4.45 8.36
C SER A 503 -26.16 -5.63 7.36
N ARG A 504 -27.08 -6.59 7.53
CA ARG A 504 -27.18 -7.77 6.65
C ARG A 504 -27.50 -7.43 5.19
N GLY A 505 -28.22 -6.32 4.98
CA GLY A 505 -28.59 -5.82 3.66
C GLY A 505 -27.52 -5.04 2.93
N PHE A 506 -26.41 -4.66 3.61
CA PHE A 506 -25.38 -3.83 3.01
C PHE A 506 -24.65 -4.56 1.87
N ARG A 507 -24.60 -3.90 0.71
CA ARG A 507 -23.88 -4.40 -0.49
C ARG A 507 -23.13 -3.26 -1.14
N ALA A 508 -21.86 -3.48 -1.44
CA ALA A 508 -21.01 -2.56 -2.21
C ALA A 508 -20.36 -3.37 -3.34
N ARG A 509 -21.07 -3.49 -4.49
CA ARG A 509 -20.59 -4.29 -5.64
C ARG A 509 -19.37 -3.67 -6.32
N SER A 510 -19.20 -2.36 -6.20
CA SER A 510 -18.00 -1.64 -6.62
C SER A 510 -16.93 -1.54 -5.52
N GLY A 511 -17.16 -2.16 -4.36
CA GLY A 511 -16.27 -2.19 -3.20
C GLY A 511 -15.80 -3.59 -2.83
N PHE A 512 -15.15 -3.69 -1.67
CA PHE A 512 -14.70 -4.97 -1.11
C PHE A 512 -15.03 -5.03 0.39
N ILE A 513 -16.20 -5.60 0.71
CA ILE A 513 -16.70 -5.81 2.07
C ILE A 513 -16.80 -7.32 2.30
N ARG A 514 -16.00 -7.84 3.21
CA ARG A 514 -15.88 -9.29 3.46
C ARG A 514 -17.04 -9.87 4.25
N ARG A 515 -17.54 -9.12 5.23
CA ARG A 515 -18.60 -9.57 6.15
C ARG A 515 -19.72 -8.54 6.22
N VAL A 516 -20.95 -9.01 6.25
CA VAL A 516 -22.15 -8.21 6.46
C VAL A 516 -23.02 -8.87 7.52
N GLY A 517 -23.92 -8.11 8.15
CA GLY A 517 -24.76 -8.60 9.24
C GLY A 517 -24.00 -8.75 10.56
N THR A 518 -22.87 -8.07 10.72
CA THR A 518 -21.95 -8.21 11.85
C THR A 518 -21.62 -6.89 12.50
N THR A 519 -21.43 -6.95 13.83
CA THR A 519 -20.78 -5.90 14.61
C THR A 519 -19.44 -6.41 15.10
N GLN A 520 -18.38 -5.63 14.92
CA GLN A 520 -17.01 -5.93 15.34
C GLN A 520 -16.53 -4.87 16.33
N VAL A 521 -15.88 -5.34 17.40
CA VAL A 521 -15.15 -4.47 18.35
C VAL A 521 -13.75 -5.01 18.47
N ASP A 522 -12.75 -4.17 18.27
CA ASP A 522 -11.36 -4.54 18.49
C ASP A 522 -10.60 -3.48 19.30
N GLY A 523 -9.64 -3.94 20.07
CA GLY A 523 -8.74 -3.11 20.85
C GLY A 523 -7.32 -3.67 20.83
N ARG A 524 -6.34 -2.76 20.80
CA ARG A 524 -4.92 -3.12 20.91
C ARG A 524 -4.20 -2.12 21.78
N VAL A 525 -3.36 -2.64 22.67
CA VAL A 525 -2.40 -1.87 23.44
C VAL A 525 -1.02 -2.49 23.26
N GLY A 526 -0.01 -1.67 22.99
CA GLY A 526 1.37 -2.11 22.85
C GLY A 526 2.31 -1.15 23.55
N TYR A 527 3.40 -1.70 24.09
CA TYR A 527 4.47 -0.91 24.67
C TYR A 527 5.80 -1.30 24.04
N THR A 528 6.58 -0.31 23.61
CA THR A 528 7.88 -0.51 22.98
C THR A 528 8.96 0.14 23.83
N TRP A 529 9.90 -0.67 24.31
CA TRP A 529 11.18 -0.19 24.87
C TRP A 529 12.16 0.01 23.73
N ARG A 530 13.06 0.95 23.92
CA ARG A 530 14.14 1.26 22.98
C ARG A 530 15.47 1.13 23.69
N GLY A 531 16.44 0.51 23.03
CA GLY A 531 17.81 0.47 23.46
C GLY A 531 18.50 1.83 23.28
N GLU A 532 19.63 2.03 23.93
CA GLU A 532 20.51 3.14 23.68
C GLU A 532 21.09 3.06 22.26
N ALA A 533 21.60 4.18 21.74
CA ALA A 533 22.24 4.22 20.44
C ALA A 533 23.37 3.20 20.35
N GLY A 534 23.33 2.32 19.32
CA GLY A 534 24.31 1.25 19.13
C GLY A 534 24.09 -0.02 19.95
N ALA A 535 23.02 -0.13 20.75
CA ALA A 535 22.68 -1.36 21.46
C ALA A 535 22.43 -2.51 20.50
N LEU A 536 22.68 -3.75 20.94
CA LEU A 536 22.36 -4.96 20.15
C LEU A 536 20.86 -5.10 19.91
N VAL A 537 20.06 -4.85 20.95
CA VAL A 537 18.60 -4.83 20.87
C VAL A 537 18.15 -3.38 20.75
N GLU A 538 17.62 -3.01 19.61
CA GLU A 538 17.23 -1.63 19.29
C GLU A 538 15.84 -1.30 19.80
N ARG A 539 14.90 -2.24 19.61
CA ARG A 539 13.50 -2.09 20.03
C ARG A 539 12.95 -3.44 20.45
N TRP A 540 12.15 -3.47 21.51
CA TRP A 540 11.40 -4.68 21.90
C TRP A 540 10.15 -4.31 22.69
N GLY A 541 9.17 -5.19 22.70
CA GLY A 541 8.02 -4.98 23.54
C GLY A 541 6.82 -5.87 23.26
N PRO A 542 5.90 -5.95 24.22
CA PRO A 542 4.66 -6.68 24.11
C PRO A 542 3.56 -5.85 23.45
N SER A 543 2.60 -6.53 22.85
CA SER A 543 1.30 -5.98 22.50
C SER A 543 0.19 -6.98 22.80
N LEU A 544 -0.90 -6.49 23.37
CA LEU A 544 -2.12 -7.24 23.64
C LEU A 544 -3.21 -6.75 22.70
N SER A 545 -3.90 -7.65 22.03
CA SER A 545 -5.10 -7.35 21.23
C SER A 545 -6.26 -8.24 21.63
N LEU A 546 -7.44 -7.63 21.61
CA LEU A 546 -8.72 -8.28 21.84
C LEU A 546 -9.62 -7.93 20.66
N GLU A 547 -10.29 -8.94 20.10
CA GLU A 547 -11.23 -8.78 18.99
C GLU A 547 -12.48 -9.62 19.25
N GLY A 548 -13.64 -9.06 18.97
CA GLY A 548 -14.93 -9.73 19.08
C GLY A 548 -15.81 -9.45 17.89
N TYR A 549 -16.48 -10.51 17.36
CA TYR A 549 -17.47 -10.43 16.31
C TYR A 549 -18.82 -10.93 16.81
N TRP A 550 -19.84 -10.15 16.57
CA TRP A 550 -21.24 -10.47 16.88
C TRP A 550 -22.06 -10.53 15.60
N GLU A 551 -23.12 -11.29 15.61
CA GLU A 551 -24.24 -10.96 14.75
C GLU A 551 -24.79 -9.61 15.18
N ARG A 552 -25.12 -8.77 14.21
CA ARG A 552 -25.55 -7.39 14.48
C ARG A 552 -26.72 -7.29 15.50
N PRO A 553 -27.83 -8.05 15.38
CA PRO A 553 -28.88 -8.03 16.40
C PRO A 553 -28.41 -8.50 17.77
N ALA A 554 -27.56 -9.54 17.81
CA ALA A 554 -27.06 -10.11 19.07
C ALA A 554 -26.20 -9.11 19.87
N PHE A 555 -25.44 -8.26 19.17
CA PHE A 555 -24.66 -7.20 19.84
C PHE A 555 -25.57 -6.22 20.58
N TRP A 556 -26.59 -5.71 19.87
CA TRP A 556 -27.52 -4.72 20.43
C TRP A 556 -28.42 -5.31 21.50
N ASP A 557 -28.65 -6.63 21.46
CA ASP A 557 -29.37 -7.38 22.51
C ASP A 557 -28.48 -7.73 23.73
N GLY A 558 -27.19 -7.34 23.71
CA GLY A 558 -26.24 -7.65 24.80
C GLY A 558 -25.84 -9.13 24.90
N LYS A 559 -25.97 -9.91 23.81
CA LYS A 559 -25.60 -11.33 23.76
C LYS A 559 -24.09 -11.50 23.59
N ALA A 560 -23.59 -12.70 23.84
CA ALA A 560 -22.17 -13.05 23.67
C ALA A 560 -21.75 -12.97 22.19
N PRO A 561 -20.44 -12.68 21.92
CA PRO A 561 -19.89 -12.68 20.56
C PRO A 561 -19.90 -14.09 19.96
N ARG A 562 -20.01 -14.14 18.64
CA ARG A 562 -19.85 -15.38 17.89
C ARG A 562 -18.40 -15.81 17.77
N GLU A 563 -17.52 -14.85 17.66
CA GLU A 563 -16.08 -15.10 17.51
C GLU A 563 -15.32 -14.14 18.44
N THR A 564 -14.30 -14.67 19.11
CA THR A 564 -13.38 -13.87 19.91
C THR A 564 -11.95 -14.28 19.64
N GLU A 565 -11.05 -13.32 19.64
CA GLU A 565 -9.61 -13.53 19.60
C GLU A 565 -8.94 -12.70 20.71
N LEU A 566 -8.14 -13.35 21.56
CA LEU A 566 -7.23 -12.69 22.49
C LEU A 566 -5.81 -13.04 22.06
N SER A 567 -5.00 -12.05 21.72
CA SER A 567 -3.64 -12.27 21.23
C SER A 567 -2.61 -11.46 22.02
N LEU A 568 -1.58 -12.14 22.49
CA LEU A 568 -0.38 -11.56 23.10
C LEU A 568 0.78 -11.74 22.14
N SER A 569 1.42 -10.63 21.74
CA SER A 569 2.57 -10.66 20.84
C SER A 569 3.77 -9.99 21.51
N PHE A 570 4.96 -10.47 21.22
CA PHE A 570 6.23 -9.85 21.58
C PHE A 570 7.07 -9.65 20.35
N SER A 571 7.52 -8.44 20.09
CA SER A 571 8.37 -8.09 18.94
C SER A 571 9.75 -7.64 19.42
N ALA A 572 10.77 -7.91 18.60
CA ALA A 572 12.12 -7.42 18.82
C ALA A 572 12.80 -7.08 17.49
N SER A 573 13.56 -5.99 17.49
CA SER A 573 14.45 -5.59 16.40
C SER A 573 15.86 -5.46 16.93
N PHE A 574 16.82 -6.00 16.19
CA PHE A 574 18.22 -6.06 16.54
C PHE A 574 19.04 -5.26 15.51
N ARG A 575 20.18 -4.76 15.94
CA ARG A 575 21.15 -4.09 15.08
C ARG A 575 21.53 -4.95 13.87
N GLY A 576 21.59 -4.33 12.69
CA GLY A 576 21.93 -5.01 11.46
C GLY A 576 20.69 -5.52 10.72
N ASN A 577 19.57 -4.85 10.89
CA ASN A 577 18.32 -5.12 10.16
C ASN A 577 17.82 -6.58 10.33
N VAL A 578 17.87 -7.04 11.58
CA VAL A 578 17.36 -8.35 12.01
C VAL A 578 16.19 -8.12 12.96
N GLY A 579 15.13 -8.89 12.84
CA GLY A 579 14.01 -8.76 13.76
C GLY A 579 12.98 -9.86 13.62
N GLY A 580 11.97 -9.79 14.45
CA GLY A 580 10.87 -10.73 14.42
C GLY A 580 9.82 -10.49 15.49
N TYR A 581 8.78 -11.29 15.45
CA TYR A 581 7.78 -11.33 16.50
C TYR A 581 7.30 -12.75 16.76
N LEU A 582 6.92 -12.98 18.01
CA LEU A 582 6.22 -14.17 18.48
C LEU A 582 4.82 -13.75 18.92
N SER A 583 3.79 -14.47 18.51
CA SER A 583 2.40 -14.20 18.90
C SER A 583 1.75 -15.49 19.39
N LEU A 584 1.09 -15.40 20.52
CA LEU A 584 0.23 -16.45 21.09
C LEU A 584 -1.20 -15.91 21.08
N SER A 585 -2.13 -16.62 20.45
CA SER A 585 -3.55 -16.27 20.50
C SER A 585 -4.41 -17.39 21.06
N ARG A 586 -5.60 -17.00 21.55
CA ARG A 586 -6.67 -17.88 21.97
C ARG A 586 -7.97 -17.43 21.34
N ASP A 587 -8.55 -18.32 20.54
CA ASP A 587 -9.70 -18.05 19.70
C ASP A 587 -10.91 -18.87 20.17
N SER A 588 -12.10 -18.33 19.94
CA SER A 588 -13.35 -19.05 20.18
C SER A 588 -14.35 -18.72 19.07
N TYR A 589 -15.13 -19.72 18.67
CA TYR A 589 -16.15 -19.62 17.62
C TYR A 589 -17.44 -20.27 18.09
N THR A 590 -18.58 -19.65 17.78
CA THR A 590 -19.91 -20.18 18.04
C THR A 590 -20.71 -20.23 16.75
N PHE A 591 -21.26 -21.40 16.40
CA PHE A 591 -22.10 -21.63 15.25
C PHE A 591 -23.44 -22.21 15.71
N PRO A 592 -24.55 -21.47 15.71
CA PRO A 592 -25.88 -21.97 16.00
C PRO A 592 -26.30 -23.10 15.08
N ALA A 593 -27.23 -23.93 15.53
CA ALA A 593 -27.77 -25.04 14.76
C ALA A 593 -28.38 -24.61 13.40
N ALA A 594 -28.95 -23.41 13.35
CA ALA A 594 -29.53 -22.83 12.14
C ALA A 594 -28.49 -22.59 11.03
N ASP A 595 -27.20 -22.40 11.36
CA ASP A 595 -26.17 -22.20 10.36
C ASP A 595 -25.87 -23.51 9.59
N TYR A 596 -26.28 -24.64 10.09
CA TYR A 596 -26.10 -25.97 9.47
C TYR A 596 -27.31 -26.44 8.65
N GLU A 597 -28.34 -25.60 8.49
CA GLU A 597 -29.46 -25.89 7.60
C GLU A 597 -28.97 -26.04 6.16
N GLY A 598 -29.50 -27.02 5.44
CA GLY A 598 -29.05 -27.37 4.09
C GLY A 598 -27.85 -28.33 4.03
N LEU A 599 -27.31 -28.77 5.20
CA LEU A 599 -26.28 -29.79 5.27
C LEU A 599 -26.89 -31.15 5.68
N PHE A 600 -26.50 -32.21 4.95
CA PHE A 600 -27.02 -33.57 5.13
C PHE A 600 -25.86 -34.57 5.18
N LEU A 601 -26.11 -35.75 5.77
CA LEU A 601 -25.20 -36.88 5.69
C LEU A 601 -25.48 -37.64 4.40
N ASP A 602 -24.39 -38.08 3.73
CA ASP A 602 -24.46 -38.94 2.52
C ASP A 602 -24.81 -40.34 2.93
N SER A 603 -26.10 -40.61 3.00
CA SER A 603 -26.70 -41.90 3.34
C SER A 603 -27.87 -42.22 2.39
N PRO A 604 -28.30 -43.47 2.28
CA PRO A 604 -29.42 -43.87 1.38
C PRO A 604 -30.70 -43.03 1.59
N GLU A 605 -30.92 -42.58 2.81
CA GLU A 605 -31.89 -41.54 3.17
C GLU A 605 -31.12 -40.36 3.78
N PRO A 606 -30.89 -39.26 3.04
CA PRO A 606 -30.13 -38.13 3.55
C PRO A 606 -30.72 -37.53 4.84
N THR A 607 -29.98 -37.63 5.94
CA THR A 607 -30.40 -37.09 7.23
C THR A 607 -29.71 -35.75 7.49
N PRO A 608 -30.38 -34.74 8.10
CA PRO A 608 -29.77 -33.46 8.41
C PRO A 608 -28.50 -33.65 9.24
N PHE A 609 -27.41 -33.01 8.80
CA PHE A 609 -26.16 -32.99 9.54
C PHE A 609 -26.31 -32.12 10.81
N ARG A 610 -25.95 -32.68 11.95
CA ARG A 610 -25.94 -31.99 13.24
C ARG A 610 -24.55 -32.07 13.83
N PRO A 611 -23.83 -30.90 13.99
CA PRO A 611 -22.49 -30.96 14.57
C PRO A 611 -22.53 -31.35 16.03
N GLN A 612 -21.53 -32.12 16.48
CA GLN A 612 -21.35 -32.45 17.89
C GLN A 612 -21.10 -31.24 18.78
N ALA A 613 -20.38 -30.26 18.28
CA ALA A 613 -20.06 -29.04 18.99
C ALA A 613 -20.47 -27.82 18.15
N GLN A 614 -21.26 -26.95 18.74
CA GLN A 614 -21.59 -25.64 18.17
C GLN A 614 -20.64 -24.55 18.68
N LEU A 615 -19.89 -24.84 19.73
CA LEU A 615 -18.97 -23.92 20.42
C LEU A 615 -17.55 -24.50 20.41
N PHE A 616 -16.68 -23.87 19.65
CA PHE A 616 -15.27 -24.20 19.55
C PHE A 616 -14.48 -23.20 20.41
N GLN A 617 -14.17 -23.56 21.65
CA GLN A 617 -13.52 -22.67 22.62
C GLN A 617 -12.06 -23.01 22.83
N GLY A 618 -11.27 -21.96 23.07
CA GLY A 618 -9.91 -22.07 23.55
C GLY A 618 -8.94 -22.62 22.52
N LEU A 619 -9.28 -22.48 21.23
CA LEU A 619 -8.37 -22.80 20.16
C LEU A 619 -7.15 -21.89 20.25
N TRP A 620 -5.98 -22.47 20.27
CA TRP A 620 -4.75 -21.72 20.42
C TRP A 620 -4.00 -21.59 19.10
N SER A 621 -3.21 -20.53 18.99
CA SER A 621 -2.33 -20.31 17.85
C SER A 621 -1.01 -19.71 18.32
N LEU A 622 0.10 -20.32 17.91
CA LEU A 622 1.45 -19.81 18.09
C LEU A 622 2.00 -19.42 16.70
N ARG A 623 2.44 -18.18 16.54
CA ARG A 623 2.98 -17.67 15.28
C ARG A 623 4.32 -17.00 15.52
N LEU A 624 5.32 -17.40 14.73
CA LEU A 624 6.65 -16.83 14.69
C LEU A 624 6.88 -16.20 13.31
N ARG A 625 7.44 -15.00 13.27
CA ARG A 625 7.95 -14.39 12.06
C ARG A 625 9.28 -13.73 12.32
N SER A 626 10.23 -13.90 11.40
CA SER A 626 11.56 -13.31 11.49
C SER A 626 12.01 -12.82 10.12
N TRP A 627 12.79 -11.76 10.12
CA TRP A 627 13.48 -11.25 8.93
C TRP A 627 14.94 -10.96 9.27
N ILE A 628 15.79 -11.30 8.32
CA ILE A 628 17.25 -11.13 8.43
C ILE A 628 17.72 -10.51 7.12
N SER A 629 18.25 -9.30 7.20
CA SER A 629 18.77 -8.55 6.04
C SER A 629 20.16 -7.99 6.33
N ARG A 630 20.90 -8.68 7.19
CA ARG A 630 22.24 -8.29 7.63
C ARG A 630 23.31 -8.55 6.59
N TRP A 631 23.16 -9.62 5.79
CA TRP A 631 24.17 -10.03 4.82
C TRP A 631 24.02 -9.26 3.51
N GLU A 632 25.12 -8.95 2.85
CA GLU A 632 25.12 -8.25 1.57
C GLU A 632 24.48 -9.05 0.46
N GLY A 633 24.81 -10.33 0.38
CA GLY A 633 24.35 -11.22 -0.68
C GLY A 633 23.02 -11.90 -0.40
N ALA A 634 22.37 -11.70 0.75
CA ALA A 634 21.16 -12.44 1.08
C ALA A 634 20.21 -11.70 2.01
N ARG A 635 18.92 -11.87 1.75
CA ARG A 635 17.82 -11.52 2.63
C ARG A 635 16.95 -12.75 2.87
N ILE A 636 16.59 -13.00 4.13
CA ILE A 636 15.77 -14.14 4.54
C ILE A 636 14.56 -13.64 5.31
N SER A 637 13.39 -14.18 4.99
CA SER A 637 12.17 -14.04 5.77
C SER A 637 11.65 -15.43 6.10
N LEU A 638 11.33 -15.66 7.39
CA LEU A 638 10.85 -16.93 7.90
C LEU A 638 9.51 -16.70 8.61
N GLY A 639 8.53 -17.52 8.28
CA GLY A 639 7.27 -17.60 8.99
C GLY A 639 6.99 -19.04 9.41
N ALA A 640 6.48 -19.22 10.62
CA ALA A 640 5.99 -20.50 11.11
C ALA A 640 4.75 -20.28 11.96
N SER A 641 3.76 -21.14 11.83
CA SER A 641 2.64 -21.14 12.76
C SER A 641 2.13 -22.54 13.05
N LEU A 642 1.77 -22.73 14.30
CA LEU A 642 1.10 -23.92 14.82
C LEU A 642 -0.20 -23.47 15.48
N SER A 643 -1.33 -24.01 15.06
CA SER A 643 -2.64 -23.55 15.56
C SER A 643 -3.70 -24.63 15.48
N GLU A 644 -4.69 -24.51 16.32
CA GLU A 644 -5.96 -25.21 16.17
C GLU A 644 -6.93 -24.33 15.37
N THR A 645 -7.64 -24.91 14.42
CA THR A 645 -8.58 -24.17 13.54
C THR A 645 -9.78 -25.03 13.20
N PRO A 646 -10.99 -24.45 13.12
CA PRO A 646 -12.14 -25.15 12.57
C PRO A 646 -11.92 -25.50 11.10
N ILE A 647 -12.43 -26.68 10.67
CA ILE A 647 -12.47 -27.11 9.27
C ILE A 647 -13.77 -26.60 8.65
N PHE A 648 -13.68 -25.57 7.80
CA PHE A 648 -14.85 -24.92 7.23
C PHE A 648 -15.38 -25.62 5.98
N HIS A 649 -16.69 -25.76 5.90
CA HIS A 649 -17.41 -26.23 4.73
C HIS A 649 -17.79 -25.06 3.80
N ARG A 650 -17.13 -24.95 2.65
CA ARG A 650 -17.34 -23.79 1.75
C ARG A 650 -18.75 -23.72 1.17
N ALA A 651 -19.30 -24.85 0.74
CA ALA A 651 -20.63 -24.91 0.13
C ALA A 651 -21.74 -24.65 1.17
N GLY A 652 -21.51 -24.96 2.44
CA GLY A 652 -22.45 -24.72 3.55
C GLY A 652 -22.25 -23.38 4.25
N GLY A 653 -21.93 -22.31 3.56
CA GLY A 653 -21.80 -20.97 4.17
C GLY A 653 -20.59 -20.78 5.09
N GLY A 654 -19.61 -21.68 5.04
CA GLY A 654 -18.39 -21.59 5.83
C GLY A 654 -18.55 -22.04 7.29
N VAL A 655 -19.50 -22.93 7.57
CA VAL A 655 -19.65 -23.53 8.92
C VAL A 655 -18.68 -24.69 9.13
N PRO A 656 -18.14 -24.88 10.35
CA PRO A 656 -17.19 -25.94 10.62
C PRO A 656 -17.88 -27.28 10.93
N ALA A 657 -17.29 -28.36 10.42
CA ALA A 657 -17.70 -29.74 10.77
C ALA A 657 -16.80 -30.34 11.85
N ASP A 658 -15.54 -29.95 11.96
CA ASP A 658 -14.52 -30.56 12.83
C ASP A 658 -13.44 -29.52 13.14
N VAL A 659 -12.47 -29.88 13.97
CA VAL A 659 -11.27 -29.08 14.32
C VAL A 659 -10.03 -29.75 13.77
N ALA A 660 -9.12 -28.97 13.23
CA ALA A 660 -7.80 -29.39 12.80
C ALA A 660 -6.68 -28.70 13.58
N GLU A 661 -5.57 -29.41 13.71
CA GLU A 661 -4.27 -28.84 13.98
C GLU A 661 -3.66 -28.38 12.66
N ARG A 662 -3.30 -27.11 12.58
CA ARG A 662 -2.68 -26.49 11.40
C ARG A 662 -1.21 -26.22 11.67
N LEU A 663 -0.35 -26.81 10.88
CA LEU A 663 1.06 -26.47 10.78
C LEU A 663 1.28 -25.71 9.48
N SER A 664 1.83 -24.52 9.54
CA SER A 664 2.24 -23.78 8.33
C SER A 664 3.61 -23.17 8.48
N GLY A 665 4.31 -23.08 7.35
CA GLY A 665 5.63 -22.44 7.28
C GLY A 665 5.80 -21.74 5.93
N ASP A 666 6.47 -20.60 5.96
CA ASP A 666 6.90 -19.87 4.79
C ASP A 666 8.38 -19.47 4.94
N VAL A 667 9.11 -19.61 3.84
CA VAL A 667 10.50 -19.18 3.73
C VAL A 667 10.62 -18.40 2.43
N ASP A 668 11.08 -17.15 2.53
CA ASP A 668 11.46 -16.35 1.37
C ASP A 668 12.95 -16.00 1.49
N LEU A 669 13.71 -16.34 0.47
CA LEU A 669 15.15 -16.10 0.35
C LEU A 669 15.41 -15.31 -0.93
N THR A 670 15.96 -14.10 -0.79
CA THR A 670 16.47 -13.31 -1.92
C THR A 670 17.99 -13.36 -1.88
N LEU A 671 18.61 -13.73 -3.01
CA LEU A 671 20.06 -13.82 -3.21
C LEU A 671 20.48 -12.76 -4.22
N TYR A 672 21.46 -11.94 -3.85
CA TYR A 672 22.07 -10.94 -4.70
C TYR A 672 23.44 -11.48 -5.14
N PHE A 673 23.47 -12.20 -6.27
CA PHE A 673 24.73 -12.80 -6.80
C PHE A 673 25.68 -11.73 -7.31
N THR A 674 25.12 -10.71 -7.93
CA THR A 674 25.79 -9.47 -8.34
C THR A 674 24.79 -8.32 -8.22
N SER A 675 25.22 -7.07 -8.45
CA SER A 675 24.30 -5.94 -8.54
C SER A 675 23.24 -6.11 -9.65
N SER A 676 23.53 -6.91 -10.69
CA SER A 676 22.65 -7.13 -11.86
C SER A 676 21.92 -8.47 -11.86
N PHE A 677 22.30 -9.42 -11.01
CA PHE A 677 21.70 -10.75 -10.99
C PHE A 677 21.14 -11.08 -9.63
N THR A 678 19.82 -11.23 -9.55
CA THR A 678 19.09 -11.59 -8.34
C THR A 678 18.33 -12.90 -8.53
N GLY A 679 18.28 -13.70 -7.47
CA GLY A 679 17.49 -14.91 -7.39
C GLY A 679 16.58 -14.84 -6.18
N GLU A 680 15.32 -15.25 -6.34
CA GLU A 680 14.36 -15.35 -5.27
C GLU A 680 13.85 -16.79 -5.15
N MET A 681 13.85 -17.31 -3.95
CA MET A 681 13.33 -18.64 -3.61
C MET A 681 12.25 -18.48 -2.56
N GLY A 682 11.04 -18.92 -2.89
CA GLY A 682 9.91 -18.95 -1.96
C GLY A 682 9.47 -20.39 -1.71
N LEU A 683 9.19 -20.74 -0.46
CA LEU A 683 8.56 -22.00 -0.11
C LEU A 683 7.40 -21.72 0.85
N ARG A 684 6.22 -22.13 0.47
CA ARG A 684 5.03 -22.08 1.34
C ARG A 684 4.50 -23.48 1.56
N HIS A 685 4.28 -23.85 2.82
CA HIS A 685 3.71 -25.14 3.19
C HIS A 685 2.62 -24.96 4.24
N VAL A 686 1.54 -25.70 4.09
CA VAL A 686 0.49 -25.84 5.11
C VAL A 686 0.00 -27.28 5.14
N THR A 687 -0.22 -27.78 6.35
CA THR A 687 -0.88 -29.08 6.59
C THR A 687 -1.93 -28.90 7.67
N LEU A 688 -3.11 -29.48 7.46
CA LEU A 688 -4.19 -29.57 8.44
C LEU A 688 -4.41 -31.04 8.77
N LEU A 689 -4.25 -31.38 10.05
CA LEU A 689 -4.52 -32.71 10.60
C LEU A 689 -5.79 -32.62 11.43
N ARG A 690 -6.74 -33.56 11.23
CA ARG A 690 -7.93 -33.64 12.08
C ARG A 690 -7.52 -33.93 13.53
N LYS A 691 -7.96 -33.10 14.46
CA LYS A 691 -7.56 -33.21 15.86
C LYS A 691 -8.04 -34.54 16.50
N ARG A 692 -9.13 -35.09 16.02
CA ARG A 692 -9.75 -36.32 16.56
C ARG A 692 -8.90 -37.58 16.36
N ASP A 693 -8.24 -37.71 15.19
CA ASP A 693 -7.58 -38.97 14.80
C ASP A 693 -6.20 -38.74 14.15
N GLY A 694 -5.73 -37.50 14.04
CA GLY A 694 -4.46 -37.14 13.40
C GLY A 694 -4.46 -37.35 11.89
N SER A 695 -5.57 -37.73 11.27
CA SER A 695 -5.64 -37.92 9.83
C SER A 695 -5.49 -36.60 9.07
N ARG A 696 -4.80 -36.63 7.92
CA ARG A 696 -4.57 -35.44 7.11
C ARG A 696 -5.88 -35.04 6.41
N TYR A 697 -6.39 -33.86 6.74
CA TYR A 697 -7.49 -33.23 6.01
C TYR A 697 -7.00 -32.54 4.75
N SER A 698 -5.96 -31.73 4.85
CA SER A 698 -5.44 -31.02 3.67
C SER A 698 -3.95 -30.74 3.80
N SER A 699 -3.30 -30.57 2.64
CA SER A 699 -1.95 -30.02 2.58
C SER A 699 -1.76 -29.24 1.29
N ALA A 700 -0.94 -28.18 1.37
CA ALA A 700 -0.49 -27.43 0.20
C ALA A 700 1.00 -27.15 0.32
N THR A 701 1.74 -27.31 -0.77
CA THR A 701 3.18 -26.98 -0.84
C THR A 701 3.44 -26.25 -2.15
N ILE A 702 3.98 -25.05 -2.05
CA ILE A 702 4.21 -24.16 -3.19
C ILE A 702 5.66 -23.67 -3.14
N PRO A 703 6.64 -24.39 -3.72
CA PRO A 703 7.95 -23.84 -4.03
C PRO A 703 7.88 -22.93 -5.25
N ARG A 704 8.56 -21.80 -5.21
CA ARG A 704 8.72 -20.83 -6.29
C ARG A 704 10.17 -20.43 -6.40
N LEU A 705 10.66 -20.36 -7.62
CA LEU A 705 11.98 -19.85 -7.96
C LEU A 705 11.81 -18.74 -8.97
N GLU A 706 12.47 -17.63 -8.75
CA GLU A 706 12.58 -16.55 -9.71
C GLU A 706 14.04 -16.18 -9.89
N ALA A 707 14.46 -15.98 -11.13
CA ALA A 707 15.79 -15.48 -11.49
C ALA A 707 15.60 -14.27 -12.40
N ARG A 708 16.30 -13.19 -12.09
CA ARG A 708 16.27 -11.95 -12.87
C ARG A 708 17.67 -11.48 -13.15
N TYR A 709 17.93 -11.18 -14.42
CA TYR A 709 19.16 -10.53 -14.87
C TYR A 709 18.83 -9.18 -15.48
N GLN A 710 19.41 -8.14 -14.92
CA GLN A 710 19.21 -6.75 -15.34
C GLN A 710 20.42 -6.31 -16.17
N PHE A 711 20.25 -6.08 -17.47
CA PHE A 711 21.31 -5.60 -18.37
C PHE A 711 21.54 -4.09 -18.23
N SER A 712 20.46 -3.34 -18.01
CA SER A 712 20.47 -1.91 -17.76
C SER A 712 19.21 -1.55 -16.94
N ARG A 713 19.05 -0.32 -16.53
CA ARG A 713 17.80 0.13 -15.84
C ARG A 713 16.55 -0.12 -16.67
N ALA A 714 16.69 -0.21 -18.00
CA ALA A 714 15.58 -0.39 -18.94
C ALA A 714 15.40 -1.85 -19.41
N LEU A 715 16.45 -2.66 -19.52
CA LEU A 715 16.40 -3.98 -20.15
C LEU A 715 16.67 -5.09 -19.14
N PHE A 716 15.76 -6.05 -19.07
CA PHE A 716 15.89 -7.22 -18.20
C PHE A 716 15.35 -8.51 -18.81
N VAL A 717 15.79 -9.62 -18.23
CA VAL A 717 15.24 -10.96 -18.47
C VAL A 717 14.86 -11.56 -17.11
N ARG A 718 13.68 -12.18 -17.06
CA ARG A 718 13.14 -12.85 -15.86
C ARG A 718 12.65 -14.25 -16.21
N GLY A 719 12.98 -15.22 -15.36
CA GLY A 719 12.44 -16.57 -15.39
C GLY A 719 11.75 -16.90 -14.06
N ILE A 720 10.58 -17.52 -14.10
CA ILE A 720 9.84 -17.99 -12.94
C ILE A 720 9.50 -19.46 -13.11
N GLY A 721 9.73 -20.25 -12.08
CA GLY A 721 9.22 -21.60 -11.93
C GLY A 721 8.44 -21.72 -10.63
N GLU A 722 7.17 -22.09 -10.71
CA GLU A 722 6.31 -22.29 -9.55
C GLU A 722 5.66 -23.66 -9.64
N TYR A 723 5.82 -24.45 -8.60
CA TYR A 723 5.12 -25.72 -8.46
C TYR A 723 4.08 -25.60 -7.37
N SER A 724 2.87 -26.08 -7.60
CA SER A 724 1.78 -26.08 -6.62
C SER A 724 1.26 -27.49 -6.44
N SER A 725 1.41 -28.07 -5.27
CA SER A 725 0.82 -29.35 -4.91
C SER A 725 -0.18 -29.12 -3.81
N GLN A 726 -1.46 -29.33 -4.10
CA GLN A 726 -2.54 -29.14 -3.16
C GLN A 726 -3.38 -30.41 -3.05
N ARG A 727 -3.71 -30.79 -1.83
CA ARG A 727 -4.61 -31.90 -1.53
C ARG A 727 -5.59 -31.46 -0.46
N ARG A 728 -6.86 -31.78 -0.67
CA ARG A 728 -7.93 -31.57 0.31
C ARG A 728 -8.75 -32.85 0.41
N GLY A 729 -9.01 -33.30 1.62
CA GLY A 729 -9.95 -34.41 1.90
C GLY A 729 -11.40 -33.93 1.88
N GLY A 730 -12.32 -34.84 1.76
CA GLY A 730 -13.76 -34.59 1.95
C GLY A 730 -14.08 -34.13 3.38
N ILE A 731 -15.18 -33.41 3.52
CA ILE A 731 -15.74 -33.09 4.85
C ILE A 731 -16.57 -34.26 5.31
N LEU A 732 -16.21 -34.76 6.47
CA LEU A 732 -16.81 -35.95 7.08
C LEU A 732 -17.45 -35.57 8.41
N ASP A 733 -18.57 -36.22 8.72
CA ASP A 733 -19.11 -36.19 10.07
C ASP A 733 -18.10 -36.76 11.06
N PRO A 734 -17.74 -36.02 12.12
CA PRO A 734 -16.75 -36.48 13.09
C PRO A 734 -17.10 -37.78 13.81
N VAL A 735 -18.38 -38.16 13.84
CA VAL A 735 -18.87 -39.35 14.55
C VAL A 735 -18.89 -40.57 13.67
N SER A 736 -19.64 -40.50 12.58
CA SER A 736 -19.90 -41.64 11.70
C SER A 736 -18.83 -41.79 10.63
N GLY A 737 -18.04 -40.74 10.32
CA GLY A 737 -17.14 -40.72 9.18
C GLY A 737 -17.85 -40.55 7.83
N THR A 738 -19.17 -40.37 7.84
CA THR A 738 -20.00 -40.23 6.63
C THR A 738 -19.73 -38.86 5.98
N PRO A 739 -19.64 -38.77 4.64
CA PRO A 739 -19.50 -37.48 3.97
C PRO A 739 -20.66 -36.52 4.26
N VAL A 740 -20.36 -35.23 4.33
CA VAL A 740 -21.36 -34.18 4.51
C VAL A 740 -21.66 -33.56 3.16
N LEU A 741 -22.94 -33.54 2.79
CA LEU A 741 -23.47 -32.95 1.57
C LEU A 741 -23.99 -31.54 1.84
N SER A 742 -23.89 -30.66 0.86
CA SER A 742 -24.61 -29.39 0.81
C SER A 742 -25.73 -29.52 -0.23
N CYS A 743 -26.96 -29.33 0.22
CA CYS A 743 -28.14 -29.49 -0.64
C CYS A 743 -28.91 -28.17 -0.72
N ASP A 744 -28.95 -27.56 -1.91
CA ASP A 744 -29.90 -26.53 -2.29
C ASP A 744 -31.00 -27.16 -3.13
N GLU A 745 -30.92 -27.11 -4.48
CA GLU A 745 -31.77 -27.86 -5.38
C GLU A 745 -31.20 -29.28 -5.63
N ASP A 746 -29.86 -29.36 -5.74
CA ASP A 746 -29.08 -30.58 -5.87
C ASP A 746 -28.14 -30.78 -4.70
N CYS A 747 -27.99 -32.01 -4.22
CA CYS A 747 -27.01 -32.35 -3.19
C CYS A 747 -25.62 -32.52 -3.79
N ARG A 748 -24.66 -31.77 -3.29
CA ARG A 748 -23.25 -31.81 -3.73
C ARG A 748 -22.36 -32.33 -2.61
N SER A 749 -21.62 -33.38 -2.90
CA SER A 749 -20.57 -33.86 -1.99
C SER A 749 -19.38 -32.90 -1.99
N SER A 750 -18.79 -32.70 -0.81
CA SER A 750 -17.49 -32.09 -0.68
C SER A 750 -16.39 -33.13 -0.78
N ASP A 751 -16.27 -33.75 -1.96
CA ASP A 751 -15.24 -34.77 -2.23
C ASP A 751 -13.82 -34.19 -2.06
N GLY A 752 -12.90 -35.09 -1.79
CA GLY A 752 -11.48 -34.76 -1.76
C GLY A 752 -11.01 -34.35 -3.17
N SER A 753 -10.10 -33.40 -3.20
CA SER A 753 -9.46 -32.95 -4.44
C SER A 753 -7.95 -32.92 -4.31
N SER A 754 -7.26 -33.23 -5.40
CA SER A 754 -5.81 -33.03 -5.50
C SER A 754 -5.47 -32.38 -6.82
N SER A 755 -4.55 -31.42 -6.78
CA SER A 755 -3.96 -30.80 -7.96
C SER A 755 -2.46 -30.65 -7.79
N HIS A 756 -1.73 -30.90 -8.87
CA HIS A 756 -0.28 -30.80 -8.90
C HIS A 756 0.13 -30.09 -10.17
N ASP A 757 0.40 -28.81 -10.07
CA ASP A 757 0.58 -27.92 -11.20
C ASP A 757 2.01 -27.38 -11.21
N LEU A 758 2.67 -27.38 -12.38
CA LEU A 758 3.96 -26.72 -12.62
C LEU A 758 3.74 -25.59 -13.62
N ARG A 759 4.10 -24.40 -13.25
CA ARG A 759 4.08 -23.20 -14.07
C ARG A 759 5.48 -22.69 -14.33
N LEU A 760 5.79 -22.47 -15.60
CA LEU A 760 7.05 -21.88 -16.04
C LEU A 760 6.74 -20.61 -16.82
N GLU A 761 7.48 -19.53 -16.54
CA GLU A 761 7.37 -18.26 -17.22
C GLU A 761 8.74 -17.72 -17.57
N GLY A 762 8.84 -17.15 -18.76
CA GLY A 762 9.99 -16.36 -19.21
C GLY A 762 9.53 -15.02 -19.74
N LEU A 763 10.22 -13.94 -19.40
CA LEU A 763 9.91 -12.59 -19.82
C LEU A 763 11.20 -11.86 -20.19
N VAL A 764 11.18 -11.22 -21.35
CA VAL A 764 12.14 -10.18 -21.75
C VAL A 764 11.38 -8.85 -21.70
N GLY A 765 11.88 -7.90 -20.93
CA GLY A 765 11.28 -6.59 -20.76
C GLY A 765 12.25 -5.46 -21.10
N TYR A 766 11.78 -4.51 -21.90
CA TYR A 766 12.46 -3.25 -22.19
C TYR A 766 11.53 -2.10 -21.81
N GLU A 767 11.92 -1.33 -20.78
CA GLU A 767 11.14 -0.25 -20.17
C GLU A 767 12.03 0.97 -19.92
N PRO A 768 12.29 1.78 -20.97
CA PRO A 768 13.17 2.96 -20.84
C PRO A 768 12.54 4.10 -20.04
N SER A 769 11.21 4.20 -20.01
CA SER A 769 10.46 5.23 -19.28
C SER A 769 9.04 4.75 -18.99
N PRO A 770 8.37 5.30 -17.96
CA PRO A 770 6.98 4.98 -17.68
C PRO A 770 6.07 5.08 -18.89
N GLY A 771 5.30 4.03 -19.16
CA GLY A 771 4.37 3.96 -20.28
C GLY A 771 5.01 3.63 -21.65
N THR A 772 6.34 3.60 -21.78
CA THR A 772 7.03 3.11 -22.98
C THR A 772 7.64 1.75 -22.65
N VAL A 773 7.01 0.68 -23.17
CA VAL A 773 7.42 -0.70 -22.84
C VAL A 773 7.36 -1.63 -24.03
N VAL A 774 8.26 -2.61 -24.07
CA VAL A 774 8.19 -3.77 -24.95
C VAL A 774 8.39 -5.01 -24.10
N TYR A 775 7.38 -5.87 -24.07
CA TYR A 775 7.44 -7.14 -23.36
C TYR A 775 7.24 -8.31 -24.31
N LEU A 776 8.11 -9.30 -24.25
CA LEU A 776 7.95 -10.59 -24.89
C LEU A 776 7.97 -11.67 -23.82
N GLY A 777 6.85 -12.35 -23.65
CA GLY A 777 6.72 -13.37 -22.62
C GLY A 777 6.18 -14.69 -23.12
N TYR A 778 6.65 -15.76 -22.49
CA TYR A 778 6.15 -17.12 -22.68
C TYR A 778 5.77 -17.71 -21.34
N SER A 779 4.62 -18.37 -21.28
CA SER A 779 4.17 -19.11 -20.10
C SER A 779 3.75 -20.52 -20.49
N ARG A 780 3.99 -21.47 -19.60
CA ARG A 780 3.58 -22.86 -19.77
C ARG A 780 3.02 -23.39 -18.45
N GLN A 781 1.84 -23.98 -18.52
CA GLN A 781 1.19 -24.65 -17.40
C GLN A 781 1.17 -26.16 -17.68
N MET A 782 1.57 -26.92 -16.70
CA MET A 782 1.66 -28.37 -16.76
C MET A 782 1.02 -28.96 -15.50
N ASP A 783 0.36 -30.08 -15.63
CA ASP A 783 -0.17 -30.86 -14.51
C ASP A 783 0.54 -32.21 -14.38
N SER A 784 0.55 -32.74 -13.16
CA SER A 784 1.07 -34.05 -12.85
C SER A 784 0.00 -34.86 -12.11
N PRO A 785 -0.13 -36.18 -12.37
CA PRO A 785 -1.06 -37.02 -11.65
C PRO A 785 -0.63 -37.25 -10.18
N THR A 786 0.65 -37.10 -9.88
CA THR A 786 1.22 -37.37 -8.56
C THR A 786 2.00 -36.16 -8.01
N ALA A 787 1.98 -36.02 -6.69
CA ALA A 787 2.73 -34.98 -6.02
C ALA A 787 4.25 -35.15 -6.29
N PHE A 788 4.90 -34.09 -6.76
CA PHE A 788 6.32 -34.01 -7.13
C PHE A 788 6.74 -35.00 -8.22
N GLY A 789 5.80 -35.55 -8.97
CA GLY A 789 6.02 -36.43 -10.11
C GLY A 789 6.47 -35.68 -11.37
N LEU A 790 7.64 -35.01 -11.32
CA LEU A 790 8.13 -34.16 -12.41
C LEU A 790 8.40 -34.90 -13.73
N GLY A 791 8.53 -36.24 -13.70
CA GLY A 791 8.72 -37.08 -14.90
C GLY A 791 7.41 -37.37 -15.66
N GLU A 792 6.25 -37.12 -15.08
CA GLU A 792 4.92 -37.41 -15.65
C GLU A 792 4.12 -36.15 -15.99
N VAL A 793 4.77 -34.97 -16.00
CA VAL A 793 4.10 -33.71 -16.28
C VAL A 793 3.57 -33.63 -17.70
N ARG A 794 2.32 -33.19 -17.83
CA ARG A 794 1.64 -32.98 -19.11
C ARG A 794 1.36 -31.50 -19.31
N THR A 795 1.60 -31.00 -20.51
CA THR A 795 1.26 -29.63 -20.84
C THR A 795 -0.24 -29.47 -20.93
N ARG A 796 -0.79 -28.58 -20.10
CA ARG A 796 -2.20 -28.22 -20.06
C ARG A 796 -2.49 -26.98 -20.89
N ALA A 797 -1.64 -25.98 -20.77
CA ALA A 797 -1.71 -24.75 -21.54
C ALA A 797 -0.33 -24.15 -21.80
N ASP A 798 -0.17 -23.46 -22.91
CA ASP A 798 0.96 -22.58 -23.16
C ASP A 798 0.49 -21.24 -23.75
N GLY A 799 1.32 -20.20 -23.64
CA GLY A 799 1.02 -18.89 -24.18
C GLY A 799 2.26 -18.09 -24.50
N LEU A 800 2.30 -17.54 -25.70
CA LEU A 800 3.27 -16.51 -26.10
C LEU A 800 2.53 -15.20 -26.20
N PHE A 801 3.09 -14.12 -25.65
CA PHE A 801 2.55 -12.77 -25.79
C PHE A 801 3.64 -11.76 -26.11
N LEU A 802 3.25 -10.76 -26.88
CA LEU A 802 3.98 -9.55 -27.16
C LEU A 802 3.12 -8.35 -26.75
N LYS A 803 3.68 -7.44 -25.98
CA LYS A 803 3.05 -6.15 -25.65
C LYS A 803 4.01 -5.04 -26.00
N MET A 804 3.49 -4.00 -26.66
CA MET A 804 4.22 -2.79 -27.02
C MET A 804 3.37 -1.58 -26.67
N SER A 805 3.94 -0.63 -25.97
CA SER A 805 3.35 0.70 -25.79
C SER A 805 4.41 1.78 -25.91
N TYR A 806 3.99 2.94 -26.34
CA TYR A 806 4.85 4.10 -26.46
C TYR A 806 4.12 5.35 -25.98
N ARG A 807 4.71 6.08 -25.03
CA ARG A 807 4.14 7.33 -24.51
C ARG A 807 4.65 8.51 -25.32
N PHE A 808 3.75 9.18 -25.99
CA PHE A 808 3.98 10.47 -26.61
C PHE A 808 3.57 11.55 -25.64
N ARG A 809 4.50 12.41 -25.23
CA ARG A 809 4.23 13.63 -24.47
C ARG A 809 4.31 14.82 -25.42
N LEU A 810 3.21 15.61 -25.54
CA LEU A 810 3.02 16.72 -26.42
C LEU A 810 2.86 18.04 -25.66
#